data_41648305f6d8441c020b270799c4f600
#
_entry.id   41648305f6d8441c020b270799c4f600
#
_cell.length_a   1.000
_cell.length_b   1.000
_cell.length_c   1.000
_cell.angle_alpha   90.00
_cell.angle_beta   90.00
_cell.angle_gamma   90.00
#
_symmetry.space_group_name_H-M   'P 1'
#
loop_
_entity.id
_entity.type
_entity.pdbx_description
1 polymer ?
#
loop_
_entity_poly.entity_id
_entity_poly.type
_entity_poly.pdbx_seq_one_letter_code
_entity_poly.pdbx_strand_id
1 'polypeptide(L)'
;MMFHEMSEKEVEQEFGTDLEKGLTEKEAEKRIRQYGFNELEEAEKESALMLFLSQFKDFMTLVLLAATVISGFLGEYVDAVAIIAIVLINGFLGFFQERRAEKSLEALKELSAPQVNVRRNGRWVKIPSKEVTLGDILKFESGDRVGADVRIVKANNLEIEESALTGESIPSPKSTEPIPVENAGLGDLHNMAFMGTMVTRGNGIGIVTGIGMQTAMGEIADMIQNAEAMATPLQRRLEQLGKILIVVALLLTLLVVLVGVWHGHDLYSMFLAGVSLAVAAIPEGLPAIVTIALSLGVQRMIRKNAIVRKLPAVETLGCASVICSDKTGTMTQNKMTVTHLWSGGKTWKVSGTGYEPKGIFTDNGAEIHPLKEKSVYQLLTFGLLCNHAELKVKNKEYIIDGDPTEGALLVSALKAGLTRELLLKDFTIEQEFPFDSTRKMMSMVIRDKHGKRFVITKGAPDVLLGVSRSVLWNGREQSFDPETRRKVEKAVESLAAQALRTIAIAFKPLAAGETAKNEQEAEKNLIFLGVQGMIDPPRPEVRQAIKECKEAGIRTVMITGDHAVTAKAIARQLGILRTSREKVVDGAMLNELTVDELEDVIDEVSVFARVSPDHKLKIVKAFQNRGAVVAMTGDGINDAPAIKTADIGISMGITGTDVAKEASSLILLDDNFATIKAAIQEGRNIYENIRKFIRYLLASNVGEILVMLFAMLLSLPLPVVPIQILWVNLVTDGLPAMALGLDQPEEDVMKRNPRHPREGVFARGLGWKVISRGFLIGIATLAAFVTVYYQHPDRLPYAQTIAFATLVLAQLIHVFDCRSERSVLARNPFGNVYLVLAVLSSVLLMLAVIYVPALQPVFHTLPILPKDWLLVLCMSAIPTFLLAGTYYLRKKP
;
A
#
# COMPACT_ATOMS: atom_id res chain seq x y z
N MET A 1 -41.93 -2.88 -10.41
CA MET A 1 -42.56 -2.49 -9.13
C MET A 1 -41.64 -1.54 -8.41
N MET A 2 -42.18 -0.42 -7.91
CA MET A 2 -41.33 0.56 -7.24
C MET A 2 -41.25 0.27 -5.75
N PHE A 3 -40.14 -0.28 -5.27
CA PHE A 3 -39.94 -0.72 -3.89
C PHE A 3 -40.07 0.38 -2.84
N HIS A 4 -39.89 1.64 -3.23
CA HIS A 4 -40.08 2.79 -2.35
C HIS A 4 -41.53 3.07 -1.97
N GLU A 5 -42.51 2.56 -2.73
CA GLU A 5 -43.92 2.67 -2.42
C GLU A 5 -44.40 1.61 -1.43
N MET A 6 -43.66 0.52 -1.27
CA MET A 6 -44.01 -0.63 -0.45
C MET A 6 -43.67 -0.40 1.03
N SER A 7 -44.53 -0.94 1.90
CA SER A 7 -44.24 -1.04 3.32
C SER A 7 -43.15 -2.09 3.59
N GLU A 8 -42.55 -2.07 4.79
CA GLU A 8 -41.48 -2.99 5.19
C GLU A 8 -41.94 -4.48 5.05
N LYS A 9 -43.20 -4.78 5.44
CA LYS A 9 -43.75 -6.11 5.38
C LYS A 9 -44.05 -6.60 3.95
N GLU A 10 -44.42 -5.71 3.06
CA GLU A 10 -44.61 -6.03 1.66
C GLU A 10 -43.29 -6.37 0.97
N VAL A 11 -42.23 -5.62 1.25
CA VAL A 11 -40.90 -5.92 0.72
C VAL A 11 -40.34 -7.23 1.29
N GLU A 12 -40.58 -7.50 2.59
CA GLU A 12 -40.17 -8.75 3.23
C GLU A 12 -40.84 -9.96 2.57
N GLN A 13 -42.14 -9.83 2.26
CA GLN A 13 -42.90 -10.88 1.57
C GLN A 13 -42.47 -11.05 0.10
N GLU A 14 -42.24 -9.95 -0.62
CA GLU A 14 -41.85 -10.00 -2.04
C GLU A 14 -40.51 -10.73 -2.23
N PHE A 15 -39.54 -10.49 -1.37
CA PHE A 15 -38.25 -11.18 -1.43
C PHE A 15 -38.21 -12.49 -0.62
N GLY A 16 -39.29 -12.86 0.08
CA GLY A 16 -39.34 -14.08 0.89
C GLY A 16 -38.19 -14.16 1.89
N THR A 17 -37.89 -13.04 2.55
CA THR A 17 -36.84 -12.92 3.57
C THR A 17 -37.45 -12.68 4.95
N ASP A 18 -36.70 -12.88 6.02
CA ASP A 18 -37.11 -12.66 7.40
C ASP A 18 -36.13 -11.67 8.04
N LEU A 19 -36.59 -10.52 8.51
CA LEU A 19 -35.79 -9.45 9.08
C LEU A 19 -34.97 -9.89 10.31
N GLU A 20 -35.43 -10.91 11.04
CA GLU A 20 -34.74 -11.41 12.24
C GLU A 20 -33.75 -12.54 11.96
N LYS A 21 -34.00 -13.36 10.95
CA LYS A 21 -33.18 -14.53 10.59
C LYS A 21 -32.30 -14.29 9.38
N GLY A 22 -32.72 -13.43 8.46
CA GLY A 22 -32.10 -13.28 7.15
C GLY A 22 -32.26 -14.51 6.27
N LEU A 23 -31.59 -14.52 5.14
CA LEU A 23 -31.52 -15.69 4.24
C LEU A 23 -30.68 -16.81 4.86
N THR A 24 -30.99 -18.05 4.52
CA THR A 24 -30.11 -19.18 4.78
C THR A 24 -28.94 -19.16 3.76
N GLU A 25 -27.76 -19.68 4.15
CA GLU A 25 -26.62 -19.79 3.25
C GLU A 25 -26.94 -20.49 1.92
N LYS A 26 -27.75 -21.60 2.01
CA LYS A 26 -28.17 -22.34 0.82
C LYS A 26 -29.11 -21.55 -0.10
N GLU A 27 -29.99 -20.74 0.47
CA GLU A 27 -30.90 -19.90 -0.32
C GLU A 27 -30.09 -18.72 -0.95
N ALA A 28 -29.15 -18.15 -0.24
CA ALA A 28 -28.27 -17.11 -0.76
C ALA A 28 -27.41 -17.64 -1.94
N GLU A 29 -26.78 -18.80 -1.80
CA GLU A 29 -26.05 -19.45 -2.90
C GLU A 29 -26.93 -19.75 -4.11
N LYS A 30 -28.17 -20.21 -3.89
CA LYS A 30 -29.11 -20.46 -4.96
C LYS A 30 -29.47 -19.17 -5.71
N ARG A 31 -29.73 -18.08 -4.98
CA ARG A 31 -30.04 -16.78 -5.57
C ARG A 31 -28.85 -16.18 -6.32
N ILE A 32 -27.63 -16.31 -5.80
CA ILE A 32 -26.41 -15.90 -6.51
C ILE A 32 -26.27 -16.67 -7.84
N ARG A 33 -26.58 -17.97 -7.88
CA ARG A 33 -26.57 -18.73 -9.13
C ARG A 33 -27.68 -18.32 -10.10
N GLN A 34 -28.82 -17.86 -9.58
CA GLN A 34 -29.98 -17.47 -10.39
C GLN A 34 -29.86 -16.03 -10.93
N TYR A 35 -29.40 -15.08 -10.11
CA TYR A 35 -29.40 -13.65 -10.42
C TYR A 35 -28.01 -13.11 -10.75
N GLY A 36 -26.95 -13.91 -10.55
CA GLY A 36 -25.56 -13.49 -10.73
C GLY A 36 -24.95 -12.86 -9.48
N PHE A 37 -23.70 -12.46 -9.61
CA PHE A 37 -22.97 -11.71 -8.59
C PHE A 37 -23.38 -10.23 -8.60
N ASN A 38 -23.26 -9.58 -7.45
CA ASN A 38 -23.48 -8.15 -7.32
C ASN A 38 -22.25 -7.38 -7.81
N GLU A 39 -22.04 -7.39 -9.12
CA GLU A 39 -20.93 -6.74 -9.82
C GLU A 39 -21.49 -5.90 -10.98
N LEU A 40 -20.90 -4.73 -11.22
CA LEU A 40 -21.17 -3.99 -12.44
C LEU A 40 -20.45 -4.70 -13.59
N GLU A 41 -21.12 -4.90 -14.72
CA GLU A 41 -20.49 -5.46 -15.90
C GLU A 41 -19.31 -4.57 -16.29
N GLU A 42 -18.12 -5.14 -16.27
CA GLU A 42 -16.95 -4.47 -16.87
C GLU A 42 -17.12 -4.49 -18.39
N ALA A 43 -16.55 -3.48 -19.07
CA ALA A 43 -16.48 -3.47 -20.53
C ALA A 43 -16.01 -4.85 -21.03
N GLU A 44 -16.67 -5.36 -22.08
CA GLU A 44 -16.35 -6.69 -22.63
C GLU A 44 -14.83 -6.83 -22.79
N LYS A 45 -14.26 -7.78 -22.06
CA LYS A 45 -12.83 -8.09 -22.20
C LYS A 45 -12.58 -8.48 -23.64
N GLU A 46 -11.58 -7.88 -24.26
CA GLU A 46 -11.18 -8.27 -25.60
C GLU A 46 -10.97 -9.80 -25.63
N SER A 47 -11.54 -10.45 -26.61
CA SER A 47 -11.37 -11.90 -26.76
C SER A 47 -9.88 -12.21 -26.92
N ALA A 48 -9.43 -13.36 -26.43
CA ALA A 48 -8.01 -13.77 -26.54
C ALA A 48 -7.50 -13.70 -27.99
N LEU A 49 -8.38 -13.92 -28.97
CA LEU A 49 -8.04 -13.78 -30.38
C LEU A 49 -7.85 -12.31 -30.79
N MET A 50 -8.72 -11.40 -30.30
CA MET A 50 -8.61 -9.97 -30.59
C MET A 50 -7.34 -9.39 -29.97
N LEU A 51 -7.03 -9.78 -28.73
CA LEU A 51 -5.80 -9.40 -28.02
C LEU A 51 -4.55 -9.91 -28.74
N PHE A 52 -4.60 -11.13 -29.31
CA PHE A 52 -3.52 -11.66 -30.13
C PHE A 52 -3.40 -10.88 -31.45
N LEU A 53 -4.50 -10.58 -32.13
CA LEU A 53 -4.49 -9.82 -33.37
C LEU A 53 -4.07 -8.35 -33.17
N SER A 54 -4.34 -7.77 -32.02
CA SER A 54 -3.91 -6.40 -31.70
C SER A 54 -2.38 -6.26 -31.69
N GLN A 55 -1.65 -7.33 -31.37
CA GLN A 55 -0.18 -7.36 -31.40
C GLN A 55 0.40 -7.09 -32.80
N PHE A 56 -0.39 -7.33 -33.85
CA PHE A 56 0.04 -7.10 -35.25
C PHE A 56 -0.30 -5.72 -35.80
N LYS A 57 -0.95 -4.85 -35.01
CA LYS A 57 -1.27 -3.46 -35.39
C LYS A 57 -0.11 -2.50 -35.16
N ASP A 58 0.95 -2.92 -34.48
CA ASP A 58 2.10 -2.08 -34.22
C ASP A 58 2.83 -1.70 -35.52
N PHE A 59 3.36 -0.47 -35.56
CA PHE A 59 4.04 0.08 -36.74
C PHE A 59 5.20 -0.80 -37.20
N MET A 60 5.97 -1.35 -36.25
CA MET A 60 7.11 -2.23 -36.60
C MET A 60 6.69 -3.54 -37.23
N THR A 61 5.63 -4.15 -36.71
CA THR A 61 5.06 -5.37 -37.30
C THR A 61 4.59 -5.11 -38.71
N LEU A 62 3.99 -3.94 -38.98
CA LEU A 62 3.62 -3.57 -40.37
C LEU A 62 4.82 -3.39 -41.28
N VAL A 63 5.92 -2.79 -40.81
CA VAL A 63 7.18 -2.69 -41.57
C VAL A 63 7.76 -4.07 -41.86
N LEU A 64 7.77 -4.99 -40.92
CA LEU A 64 8.24 -6.36 -41.10
C LEU A 64 7.36 -7.15 -42.07
N LEU A 65 6.04 -6.98 -42.00
CA LEU A 65 5.13 -7.58 -42.96
C LEU A 65 5.35 -7.02 -44.38
N ALA A 66 5.59 -5.71 -44.52
CA ALA A 66 5.98 -5.13 -45.83
C ALA A 66 7.30 -5.68 -46.33
N ALA A 67 8.31 -5.82 -45.46
CA ALA A 67 9.58 -6.44 -45.79
C ALA A 67 9.41 -7.89 -46.26
N THR A 68 8.53 -8.64 -45.58
CA THR A 68 8.20 -10.04 -45.99
C THR A 68 7.62 -10.10 -47.38
N VAL A 69 6.68 -9.20 -47.71
CA VAL A 69 6.06 -9.17 -49.04
C VAL A 69 7.12 -8.84 -50.11
N ILE A 70 7.96 -7.84 -49.85
CA ILE A 70 9.03 -7.43 -50.75
C ILE A 70 10.04 -8.58 -50.97
N SER A 71 10.48 -9.24 -49.87
CA SER A 71 11.39 -10.42 -49.97
C SER A 71 10.78 -11.57 -50.77
N GLY A 72 9.48 -11.83 -50.56
CA GLY A 72 8.76 -12.85 -51.33
C GLY A 72 8.65 -12.54 -52.81
N PHE A 73 8.38 -11.27 -53.18
CA PHE A 73 8.37 -10.85 -54.59
C PHE A 73 9.73 -10.93 -55.25
N LEU A 74 10.81 -10.76 -54.54
CA LEU A 74 12.17 -10.82 -55.02
C LEU A 74 12.75 -12.27 -55.09
N GLY A 75 11.98 -13.24 -54.64
CA GLY A 75 12.35 -14.64 -54.63
C GLY A 75 13.15 -15.14 -53.44
N GLU A 76 13.35 -14.28 -52.44
CA GLU A 76 14.05 -14.61 -51.18
C GLU A 76 13.07 -15.25 -50.19
N TYR A 77 12.57 -16.44 -50.53
CA TYR A 77 11.51 -17.11 -49.76
C TYR A 77 11.94 -17.52 -48.33
N VAL A 78 13.24 -17.83 -48.15
CA VAL A 78 13.77 -18.23 -46.83
C VAL A 78 13.69 -17.03 -45.84
N ASP A 79 14.11 -15.86 -46.31
CA ASP A 79 14.05 -14.64 -45.48
C ASP A 79 12.60 -14.24 -45.21
N ALA A 80 11.71 -14.33 -46.21
CA ALA A 80 10.29 -14.05 -46.01
C ALA A 80 9.65 -14.98 -44.97
N VAL A 81 9.91 -16.28 -45.05
CA VAL A 81 9.39 -17.26 -44.07
C VAL A 81 9.98 -17.01 -42.69
N ALA A 82 11.26 -16.67 -42.61
CA ALA A 82 11.91 -16.37 -41.33
C ALA A 82 11.35 -15.11 -40.66
N ILE A 83 11.13 -14.03 -41.42
CA ILE A 83 10.53 -12.80 -40.88
C ILE A 83 9.10 -13.08 -40.38
N ILE A 84 8.28 -13.84 -41.13
CA ILE A 84 6.93 -14.22 -40.69
C ILE A 84 6.99 -15.03 -39.38
N ALA A 85 7.89 -16.01 -39.31
CA ALA A 85 8.03 -16.83 -38.11
C ALA A 85 8.36 -15.97 -36.89
N ILE A 86 9.22 -14.99 -37.03
CA ILE A 86 9.59 -14.07 -35.94
C ILE A 86 8.44 -13.14 -35.59
N VAL A 87 7.73 -12.59 -36.57
CA VAL A 87 6.52 -11.75 -36.30
C VAL A 87 5.49 -12.55 -35.53
N LEU A 88 5.28 -13.83 -35.86
CA LEU A 88 4.37 -14.71 -35.11
C LEU A 88 4.87 -14.97 -33.67
N ILE A 89 6.17 -15.26 -33.51
CA ILE A 89 6.78 -15.48 -32.19
C ILE A 89 6.63 -14.23 -31.34
N ASN A 90 6.90 -13.05 -31.90
CA ASN A 90 6.73 -11.77 -31.22
C ASN A 90 5.25 -11.53 -30.81
N GLY A 91 4.32 -11.78 -31.72
CA GLY A 91 2.89 -11.69 -31.43
C GLY A 91 2.46 -12.64 -30.30
N PHE A 92 2.94 -13.87 -30.27
CA PHE A 92 2.70 -14.80 -29.15
C PHE A 92 3.32 -14.30 -27.84
N LEU A 93 4.55 -13.83 -27.88
CA LEU A 93 5.25 -13.33 -26.69
C LEU A 93 4.54 -12.09 -26.12
N GLY A 94 4.20 -11.13 -26.97
CA GLY A 94 3.42 -9.95 -26.59
C GLY A 94 2.06 -10.31 -25.98
N PHE A 95 1.34 -11.24 -26.61
CA PHE A 95 0.07 -11.75 -26.11
C PHE A 95 0.19 -12.36 -24.70
N PHE A 96 1.21 -13.21 -24.46
CA PHE A 96 1.43 -13.80 -23.13
C PHE A 96 1.82 -12.77 -22.09
N GLN A 97 2.65 -11.79 -22.45
CA GLN A 97 3.06 -10.70 -21.56
C GLN A 97 1.85 -9.84 -21.16
N GLU A 98 1.03 -9.42 -22.12
CA GLU A 98 -0.14 -8.58 -21.89
C GLU A 98 -1.21 -9.30 -21.07
N ARG A 99 -1.49 -10.57 -21.39
CA ARG A 99 -2.42 -11.40 -20.62
C ARG A 99 -1.95 -11.64 -19.18
N ARG A 100 -0.63 -11.77 -18.96
CA ARG A 100 -0.08 -11.90 -17.60
C ARG A 100 -0.19 -10.61 -16.82
N ALA A 101 0.03 -9.46 -17.44
CA ALA A 101 -0.14 -8.14 -16.84
C ALA A 101 -1.61 -7.91 -16.46
N GLU A 102 -2.56 -8.22 -17.34
CA GLU A 102 -4.00 -8.12 -17.11
C GLU A 102 -4.46 -8.96 -15.91
N LYS A 103 -4.05 -10.25 -15.88
CA LYS A 103 -4.35 -11.12 -14.72
C LYS A 103 -3.79 -10.61 -13.41
N SER A 104 -2.61 -10.01 -13.43
CA SER A 104 -2.01 -9.45 -12.21
C SER A 104 -2.78 -8.23 -11.70
N LEU A 105 -3.29 -7.38 -12.60
CA LEU A 105 -4.14 -6.23 -12.27
C LEU A 105 -5.52 -6.69 -11.74
N GLU A 106 -6.09 -7.73 -12.32
CA GLU A 106 -7.37 -8.31 -11.87
C GLU A 106 -7.27 -8.85 -10.43
N ALA A 107 -6.23 -9.60 -10.12
CA ALA A 107 -5.96 -10.09 -8.77
C ALA A 107 -5.82 -8.95 -7.74
N LEU A 108 -5.31 -7.78 -8.14
CA LEU A 108 -5.22 -6.59 -7.29
C LEU A 108 -6.59 -5.97 -7.00
N LYS A 109 -7.46 -5.91 -7.99
CA LYS A 109 -8.84 -5.41 -7.83
C LYS A 109 -9.62 -6.27 -6.83
N GLU A 110 -9.50 -7.60 -6.88
CA GLU A 110 -10.18 -8.51 -5.95
C GLU A 110 -9.78 -8.29 -4.48
N LEU A 111 -8.52 -7.98 -4.21
CA LEU A 111 -8.03 -7.75 -2.84
C LEU A 111 -8.54 -6.45 -2.20
N SER A 112 -9.00 -5.49 -3.00
CA SER A 112 -9.55 -4.22 -2.53
C SER A 112 -11.09 -4.17 -2.55
N ALA A 113 -11.76 -5.29 -2.76
CA ALA A 113 -13.21 -5.36 -2.83
C ALA A 113 -13.89 -4.93 -1.52
N PRO A 114 -14.95 -4.10 -1.58
CA PRO A 114 -15.69 -3.67 -0.40
C PRO A 114 -16.29 -4.86 0.35
N GLN A 115 -16.35 -4.75 1.67
CA GLN A 115 -16.99 -5.74 2.54
C GLN A 115 -18.28 -5.16 3.11
N VAL A 116 -19.31 -5.98 3.25
CA VAL A 116 -20.60 -5.58 3.80
C VAL A 116 -21.05 -6.52 4.91
N ASN A 117 -21.85 -6.00 5.84
CA ASN A 117 -22.43 -6.77 6.93
C ASN A 117 -23.83 -7.25 6.51
N VAL A 118 -24.00 -8.55 6.38
CA VAL A 118 -25.29 -9.18 6.06
C VAL A 118 -25.78 -10.05 7.20
N ARG A 119 -27.10 -10.19 7.31
CA ARG A 119 -27.70 -11.12 8.24
C ARG A 119 -28.05 -12.43 7.54
N ARG A 120 -27.35 -13.51 7.89
CA ARG A 120 -27.61 -14.86 7.37
C ARG A 120 -27.69 -15.86 8.52
N ASN A 121 -28.61 -16.80 8.47
CA ASN A 121 -28.86 -17.78 9.53
C ASN A 121 -29.02 -17.16 10.93
N GLY A 122 -29.65 -16.00 11.05
CA GLY A 122 -29.85 -15.27 12.30
C GLY A 122 -28.60 -14.56 12.87
N ARG A 123 -27.47 -14.57 12.17
CA ARG A 123 -26.22 -13.95 12.62
C ARG A 123 -25.73 -12.89 11.63
N TRP A 124 -25.08 -11.84 12.14
CA TRP A 124 -24.40 -10.86 11.31
C TRP A 124 -23.06 -11.45 10.85
N VAL A 125 -22.83 -11.46 9.55
CA VAL A 125 -21.61 -11.97 8.91
C VAL A 125 -21.08 -10.91 7.95
N LYS A 126 -19.78 -10.72 7.94
CA LYS A 126 -19.12 -9.83 6.99
C LYS A 126 -18.72 -10.61 5.74
N ILE A 127 -19.23 -10.20 4.58
CA ILE A 127 -18.99 -10.85 3.29
C ILE A 127 -18.50 -9.84 2.25
N PRO A 128 -17.80 -10.27 1.19
CA PRO A 128 -17.54 -9.42 0.04
C PRO A 128 -18.82 -8.87 -0.57
N SER A 129 -18.86 -7.60 -0.95
CA SER A 129 -20.03 -6.95 -1.56
C SER A 129 -20.55 -7.70 -2.78
N LYS A 130 -19.67 -8.33 -3.54
CA LYS A 130 -20.03 -9.14 -4.72
C LYS A 130 -20.92 -10.36 -4.43
N GLU A 131 -20.88 -10.87 -3.21
CA GLU A 131 -21.66 -12.04 -2.76
C GLU A 131 -23.04 -11.68 -2.17
N VAL A 132 -23.40 -10.40 -2.22
CA VAL A 132 -24.72 -9.93 -1.82
C VAL A 132 -25.74 -10.34 -2.88
N THR A 133 -26.92 -10.78 -2.43
CA THR A 133 -27.99 -11.18 -3.33
C THR A 133 -29.33 -10.53 -2.97
N LEU A 134 -30.30 -10.57 -3.88
CA LEU A 134 -31.65 -10.04 -3.65
C LEU A 134 -32.29 -10.66 -2.41
N GLY A 135 -32.83 -9.81 -1.54
CA GLY A 135 -33.45 -10.20 -0.28
C GLY A 135 -32.47 -10.41 0.88
N ASP A 136 -31.17 -10.23 0.72
CA ASP A 136 -30.22 -10.14 1.82
C ASP A 136 -30.57 -8.93 2.72
N ILE A 137 -30.30 -9.03 4.01
CA ILE A 137 -30.47 -7.93 4.96
C ILE A 137 -29.11 -7.32 5.25
N LEU A 138 -28.94 -6.08 4.83
CA LEU A 138 -27.72 -5.32 5.06
C LEU A 138 -27.83 -4.45 6.31
N LYS A 139 -26.74 -4.38 7.07
CA LYS A 139 -26.52 -3.38 8.11
C LYS A 139 -25.38 -2.49 7.67
N PHE A 140 -25.57 -1.19 7.77
CA PHE A 140 -24.58 -0.17 7.46
C PHE A 140 -24.54 0.90 8.55
N GLU A 141 -23.35 1.39 8.82
CA GLU A 141 -23.04 2.36 9.88
C GLU A 141 -22.25 3.54 9.29
N SER A 142 -22.13 4.62 10.06
CA SER A 142 -21.35 5.79 9.63
C SER A 142 -19.94 5.38 9.19
N GLY A 143 -19.57 5.72 7.96
CA GLY A 143 -18.31 5.36 7.31
C GLY A 143 -18.36 4.15 6.38
N ASP A 144 -19.47 3.43 6.37
CA ASP A 144 -19.66 2.29 5.46
C ASP A 144 -20.11 2.77 4.08
N ARG A 145 -19.79 1.97 3.08
CA ARG A 145 -20.33 2.09 1.73
C ARG A 145 -21.53 1.17 1.57
N VAL A 146 -22.59 1.68 0.96
CA VAL A 146 -23.77 0.87 0.65
C VAL A 146 -23.42 -0.10 -0.48
N GLY A 147 -23.53 -1.42 -0.21
CA GLY A 147 -23.03 -2.45 -1.11
C GLY A 147 -23.99 -2.88 -2.22
N ALA A 148 -25.27 -2.51 -2.15
CA ALA A 148 -26.30 -2.83 -3.12
C ALA A 148 -27.44 -1.82 -2.99
N ASP A 149 -28.40 -1.79 -3.90
CA ASP A 149 -29.60 -0.96 -3.70
C ASP A 149 -30.52 -1.64 -2.64
N VAL A 150 -30.90 -0.86 -1.63
CA VAL A 150 -31.63 -1.36 -0.46
C VAL A 150 -32.83 -0.51 -0.14
N ARG A 151 -33.94 -1.17 0.23
CA ARG A 151 -35.07 -0.55 0.88
C ARG A 151 -34.82 -0.49 2.39
N ILE A 152 -34.78 0.71 2.97
CA ILE A 152 -34.46 0.93 4.37
C ILE A 152 -35.64 0.51 5.25
N VAL A 153 -35.41 -0.37 6.22
CA VAL A 153 -36.42 -0.87 7.18
C VAL A 153 -36.16 -0.40 8.61
N LYS A 154 -34.92 0.02 8.92
CA LYS A 154 -34.56 0.72 10.15
C LYS A 154 -33.56 1.83 9.87
N ALA A 155 -33.81 3.01 10.43
CA ALA A 155 -32.92 4.17 10.33
C ALA A 155 -32.82 4.86 11.69
N ASN A 156 -31.59 5.11 12.17
CA ASN A 156 -31.30 5.85 13.38
C ASN A 156 -30.39 7.03 13.02
N ASN A 157 -30.97 8.22 12.87
CA ASN A 157 -30.26 9.43 12.43
C ASN A 157 -29.38 9.16 11.17
N LEU A 158 -29.89 8.39 10.24
CA LEU A 158 -29.16 7.94 9.06
C LEU A 158 -29.12 9.06 8.02
N GLU A 159 -27.93 9.43 7.62
CA GLU A 159 -27.65 10.37 6.53
C GLU A 159 -26.68 9.72 5.54
N ILE A 160 -27.00 9.80 4.24
CA ILE A 160 -26.21 9.17 3.17
C ILE A 160 -25.81 10.25 2.14
N GLU A 161 -24.54 10.27 1.80
CA GLU A 161 -24.02 11.10 0.71
C GLU A 161 -24.29 10.42 -0.64
N GLU A 162 -25.13 11.03 -1.45
CA GLU A 162 -25.58 10.51 -2.74
C GLU A 162 -25.12 11.37 -3.92
N SER A 163 -24.11 12.20 -3.74
CA SER A 163 -23.60 13.15 -4.74
C SER A 163 -23.18 12.51 -6.06
N ALA A 164 -22.71 11.27 -6.02
CA ALA A 164 -22.34 10.50 -7.21
C ALA A 164 -23.55 10.16 -8.11
N LEU A 165 -24.76 10.11 -7.55
CA LEU A 165 -25.98 9.76 -8.25
C LEU A 165 -26.88 10.99 -8.50
N THR A 166 -26.97 11.89 -7.53
CA THR A 166 -27.89 13.03 -7.56
C THR A 166 -27.21 14.35 -7.97
N GLY A 167 -25.89 14.41 -7.86
CA GLY A 167 -25.12 15.67 -8.04
C GLY A 167 -25.18 16.62 -6.84
N GLU A 168 -25.96 16.31 -5.79
CA GLU A 168 -26.09 17.14 -4.59
C GLU A 168 -25.05 16.77 -3.53
N SER A 169 -24.27 17.75 -3.06
CA SER A 169 -23.20 17.54 -2.07
C SER A 169 -23.68 17.46 -0.61
N ILE A 170 -24.97 17.73 -0.35
CA ILE A 170 -25.55 17.68 1.00
C ILE A 170 -26.03 16.24 1.26
N PRO A 171 -25.63 15.60 2.37
CA PRO A 171 -26.10 14.29 2.73
C PRO A 171 -27.62 14.24 2.85
N SER A 172 -28.24 13.23 2.28
CA SER A 172 -29.69 13.02 2.31
C SER A 172 -30.10 12.32 3.60
N PRO A 173 -31.00 12.89 4.43
CA PRO A 173 -31.54 12.20 5.60
C PRO A 173 -32.48 11.07 5.15
N LYS A 174 -32.36 9.90 5.79
CA LYS A 174 -33.11 8.70 5.42
C LYS A 174 -34.17 8.35 6.44
N SER A 175 -35.31 7.83 5.92
CA SER A 175 -36.46 7.40 6.69
C SER A 175 -36.91 6.00 6.29
N THR A 176 -37.93 5.44 7.00
CA THR A 176 -38.50 4.12 6.69
C THR A 176 -39.88 4.21 6.07
N GLU A 177 -40.49 5.40 6.01
CA GLU A 177 -41.88 5.57 5.55
C GLU A 177 -41.99 5.33 4.03
N PRO A 178 -43.08 4.66 3.57
CA PRO A 178 -43.35 4.49 2.15
C PRO A 178 -43.52 5.86 1.44
N ILE A 179 -43.04 5.99 0.23
CA ILE A 179 -43.13 7.22 -0.57
C ILE A 179 -44.11 6.94 -1.74
N PRO A 180 -45.37 7.39 -1.66
CA PRO A 180 -46.40 7.09 -2.66
C PRO A 180 -46.35 8.09 -3.82
N VAL A 181 -45.21 8.18 -4.50
CA VAL A 181 -45.00 9.07 -5.66
C VAL A 181 -44.49 8.27 -6.84
N GLU A 182 -45.35 8.05 -7.82
CA GLU A 182 -44.97 7.48 -9.11
C GLU A 182 -43.95 8.43 -9.82
N ASN A 183 -42.76 7.95 -10.18
CA ASN A 183 -41.68 8.73 -10.81
C ASN A 183 -40.95 9.76 -9.89
N ALA A 184 -40.73 9.43 -8.62
CA ALA A 184 -39.84 10.18 -7.76
C ALA A 184 -38.40 10.14 -8.29
N GLY A 185 -37.72 11.27 -8.27
CA GLY A 185 -36.28 11.33 -8.60
C GLY A 185 -35.43 10.60 -7.57
N LEU A 186 -34.25 10.11 -7.94
CA LEU A 186 -33.36 9.40 -7.01
C LEU A 186 -33.10 10.17 -5.69
N GLY A 187 -32.97 11.50 -5.77
CA GLY A 187 -32.76 12.36 -4.60
C GLY A 187 -33.98 12.46 -3.66
N ASP A 188 -35.20 12.14 -4.13
CA ASP A 188 -36.43 12.21 -3.34
C ASP A 188 -36.72 10.88 -2.62
N LEU A 189 -35.96 9.81 -2.94
CA LEU A 189 -36.16 8.47 -2.38
C LEU A 189 -35.47 8.33 -1.01
N HIS A 190 -36.01 9.02 -0.01
CA HIS A 190 -35.45 9.03 1.36
C HIS A 190 -35.55 7.67 2.08
N ASN A 191 -36.32 6.70 1.57
CA ASN A 191 -36.46 5.38 2.13
C ASN A 191 -35.65 4.30 1.38
N MET A 192 -34.82 4.71 0.42
CA MET A 192 -33.88 3.88 -0.31
C MET A 192 -32.44 4.29 -0.02
N ALA A 193 -31.52 3.34 -0.09
CA ALA A 193 -30.09 3.58 -0.13
C ALA A 193 -29.51 2.89 -1.35
N PHE A 194 -28.61 3.53 -2.06
CA PHE A 194 -28.14 3.11 -3.37
C PHE A 194 -26.72 2.59 -3.33
N MET A 195 -26.43 1.58 -4.14
CA MET A 195 -25.09 1.02 -4.31
C MET A 195 -24.06 2.12 -4.60
N GLY A 196 -22.94 2.07 -3.88
CA GLY A 196 -21.83 3.00 -4.12
C GLY A 196 -21.88 4.29 -3.33
N THR A 197 -23.02 4.61 -2.67
CA THR A 197 -23.17 5.79 -1.80
C THR A 197 -22.55 5.58 -0.42
N MET A 198 -22.33 6.66 0.32
CA MET A 198 -21.59 6.63 1.59
C MET A 198 -22.45 7.04 2.77
N VAL A 199 -22.44 6.27 3.84
CA VAL A 199 -23.12 6.63 5.10
C VAL A 199 -22.27 7.64 5.86
N THR A 200 -22.74 8.88 5.96
CA THR A 200 -22.03 9.97 6.65
C THR A 200 -22.36 10.04 8.13
N ARG A 201 -23.60 9.63 8.51
CA ARG A 201 -24.04 9.69 9.91
C ARG A 201 -25.07 8.61 10.21
N GLY A 202 -25.08 8.15 11.45
CA GLY A 202 -26.07 7.20 11.95
C GLY A 202 -25.83 5.77 11.54
N ASN A 203 -26.89 4.97 11.61
CA ASN A 203 -26.88 3.57 11.17
C ASN A 203 -28.25 3.16 10.61
N GLY A 204 -28.23 2.12 9.77
CA GLY A 204 -29.45 1.61 9.16
C GLY A 204 -29.41 0.12 8.89
N ILE A 205 -30.59 -0.45 8.68
CA ILE A 205 -30.79 -1.82 8.20
C ILE A 205 -31.76 -1.73 7.02
N GLY A 206 -31.48 -2.48 5.95
CA GLY A 206 -32.34 -2.54 4.78
C GLY A 206 -32.33 -3.89 4.09
N ILE A 207 -33.37 -4.14 3.25
CA ILE A 207 -33.49 -5.31 2.42
C ILE A 207 -32.97 -4.99 1.03
N VAL A 208 -32.10 -5.84 0.48
CA VAL A 208 -31.55 -5.70 -0.86
C VAL A 208 -32.63 -5.88 -1.92
N THR A 209 -32.81 -4.84 -2.72
CA THR A 209 -33.83 -4.78 -3.78
C THR A 209 -33.24 -4.74 -5.19
N GLY A 210 -31.96 -4.39 -5.34
CA GLY A 210 -31.24 -4.37 -6.62
C GLY A 210 -29.78 -4.74 -6.44
N ILE A 211 -29.24 -5.51 -7.39
CA ILE A 211 -27.83 -5.93 -7.43
C ILE A 211 -27.23 -5.69 -8.83
N GLY A 212 -25.91 -5.50 -8.91
CA GLY A 212 -25.16 -5.40 -10.16
C GLY A 212 -25.72 -4.32 -11.11
N MET A 213 -25.94 -4.67 -12.36
CA MET A 213 -26.46 -3.76 -13.40
C MET A 213 -27.91 -3.31 -13.15
N GLN A 214 -28.65 -3.95 -12.24
CA GLN A 214 -30.01 -3.55 -11.86
C GLN A 214 -30.05 -2.46 -10.78
N THR A 215 -28.91 -2.00 -10.31
CA THR A 215 -28.79 -0.89 -9.36
C THR A 215 -28.80 0.47 -10.09
N ALA A 216 -29.13 1.53 -9.37
CA ALA A 216 -29.03 2.91 -9.91
C ALA A 216 -27.61 3.23 -10.42
N MET A 217 -26.59 2.72 -9.78
CA MET A 217 -25.19 2.82 -10.24
C MET A 217 -24.94 1.97 -11.50
N GLY A 218 -25.59 0.81 -11.64
CA GLY A 218 -25.51 -0.04 -12.83
C GLY A 218 -26.08 0.64 -14.07
N GLU A 219 -27.21 1.35 -13.96
CA GLU A 219 -27.78 2.16 -15.06
C GLU A 219 -26.82 3.27 -15.53
N ILE A 220 -26.10 3.90 -14.59
CA ILE A 220 -25.09 4.92 -14.91
C ILE A 220 -23.82 4.27 -15.52
N ALA A 221 -23.40 3.12 -15.03
CA ALA A 221 -22.22 2.40 -15.54
C ALA A 221 -22.38 2.01 -17.01
N ASP A 222 -23.58 1.63 -17.43
CA ASP A 222 -23.90 1.36 -18.84
C ASP A 222 -23.70 2.60 -19.75
N MET A 223 -23.92 3.80 -19.20
CA MET A 223 -23.67 5.06 -19.90
C MET A 223 -22.19 5.50 -19.94
N ILE A 224 -21.32 4.97 -19.05
CA ILE A 224 -19.92 5.44 -18.85
C ILE A 224 -18.87 4.38 -19.26
N GLN A 225 -19.20 3.31 -19.94
CA GLN A 225 -18.32 2.17 -20.27
C GLN A 225 -16.96 2.46 -20.96
N ASN A 226 -16.51 3.72 -21.02
CA ASN A 226 -15.29 4.15 -21.70
C ASN A 226 -14.25 4.86 -20.85
N ALA A 227 -14.18 4.60 -19.53
CA ALA A 227 -13.08 5.14 -18.73
C ALA A 227 -11.82 4.28 -18.87
N GLU A 228 -10.89 4.72 -19.71
CA GLU A 228 -9.57 4.11 -19.89
C GLU A 228 -8.82 3.99 -18.55
N ALA A 229 -8.14 2.86 -18.35
CA ALA A 229 -7.25 2.66 -17.21
C ALA A 229 -6.17 3.76 -17.19
N MET A 230 -6.04 4.50 -16.08
CA MET A 230 -5.08 5.59 -15.97
C MET A 230 -3.64 5.06 -16.04
N ALA A 231 -2.93 5.37 -17.14
CA ALA A 231 -1.51 5.10 -17.28
C ALA A 231 -0.70 5.90 -16.23
N THR A 232 0.37 5.28 -15.70
CA THR A 232 1.28 5.96 -14.76
C THR A 232 2.06 7.07 -15.48
N PRO A 233 2.53 8.12 -14.74
CA PRO A 233 3.40 9.15 -15.33
C PRO A 233 4.63 8.55 -16.02
N LEU A 234 5.21 7.50 -15.44
CA LEU A 234 6.34 6.77 -16.03
C LEU A 234 5.96 6.08 -17.35
N GLN A 235 4.82 5.41 -17.40
CA GLN A 235 4.33 4.77 -18.63
C GLN A 235 4.13 5.80 -19.76
N ARG A 236 3.53 6.95 -19.46
CA ARG A 236 3.37 8.04 -20.43
C ARG A 236 4.71 8.59 -20.95
N ARG A 237 5.70 8.75 -20.06
CA ARG A 237 7.07 9.18 -20.47
C ARG A 237 7.77 8.15 -21.32
N LEU A 238 7.59 6.86 -21.02
CA LEU A 238 8.17 5.78 -21.82
C LEU A 238 7.50 5.65 -23.18
N GLU A 239 6.20 5.89 -23.26
CA GLU A 239 5.49 5.97 -24.55
C GLU A 239 6.01 7.14 -25.41
N GLN A 240 6.22 8.31 -24.80
CA GLN A 240 6.83 9.46 -25.49
C GLN A 240 8.27 9.14 -25.95
N LEU A 241 9.06 8.47 -25.10
CA LEU A 241 10.38 7.99 -25.47
C LEU A 241 10.33 7.03 -26.66
N GLY A 242 9.40 6.08 -26.65
CA GLY A 242 9.16 5.16 -27.74
C GLY A 242 8.89 5.89 -29.07
N LYS A 243 8.02 6.89 -29.05
CA LYS A 243 7.74 7.73 -30.23
C LYS A 243 8.99 8.48 -30.74
N ILE A 244 9.80 9.02 -29.83
CA ILE A 244 11.08 9.67 -30.20
C ILE A 244 12.06 8.66 -30.82
N LEU A 245 12.18 7.49 -30.23
CA LEU A 245 13.06 6.43 -30.76
C LEU A 245 12.63 5.96 -32.16
N ILE A 246 11.32 5.86 -32.41
CA ILE A 246 10.79 5.55 -33.75
C ILE A 246 11.24 6.60 -34.78
N VAL A 247 11.10 7.89 -34.44
CA VAL A 247 11.51 8.97 -35.35
C VAL A 247 13.02 8.92 -35.63
N VAL A 248 13.83 8.72 -34.57
CA VAL A 248 15.29 8.57 -34.69
C VAL A 248 15.64 7.38 -35.54
N ALA A 249 14.99 6.24 -35.35
CA ALA A 249 15.18 5.02 -36.13
C ALA A 249 14.90 5.25 -37.62
N LEU A 250 13.80 5.91 -37.94
CA LEU A 250 13.44 6.23 -39.33
C LEU A 250 14.48 7.16 -40.00
N LEU A 251 14.97 8.17 -39.28
CA LEU A 251 16.01 9.07 -39.78
C LEU A 251 17.34 8.34 -40.00
N LEU A 252 17.74 7.46 -39.09
CA LEU A 252 18.93 6.65 -39.22
C LEU A 252 18.81 5.66 -40.38
N THR A 253 17.66 5.04 -40.52
CA THR A 253 17.35 4.13 -41.67
C THR A 253 17.48 4.87 -42.99
N LEU A 254 16.90 6.04 -43.11
CA LEU A 254 16.99 6.85 -44.30
C LEU A 254 18.46 7.24 -44.61
N LEU A 255 19.19 7.67 -43.58
CA LEU A 255 20.61 8.03 -43.70
C LEU A 255 21.45 6.84 -44.22
N VAL A 256 21.26 5.66 -43.63
CA VAL A 256 21.98 4.43 -43.99
C VAL A 256 21.67 4.01 -45.45
N VAL A 257 20.41 4.06 -45.83
CA VAL A 257 20.03 3.75 -47.22
C VAL A 257 20.66 4.72 -48.22
N LEU A 258 20.60 6.04 -47.93
CA LEU A 258 21.21 7.06 -48.80
C LEU A 258 22.73 6.89 -48.92
N VAL A 259 23.42 6.70 -47.80
CA VAL A 259 24.89 6.50 -47.78
C VAL A 259 25.26 5.21 -48.49
N GLY A 260 24.52 4.13 -48.28
CA GLY A 260 24.78 2.83 -48.94
C GLY A 260 24.60 2.88 -50.43
N VAL A 261 23.52 3.48 -50.91
CA VAL A 261 23.28 3.67 -52.37
C VAL A 261 24.36 4.59 -52.97
N TRP A 262 24.80 5.62 -52.29
CA TRP A 262 25.90 6.49 -52.75
C TRP A 262 27.23 5.72 -52.86
N HIS A 263 27.49 4.74 -52.02
CA HIS A 263 28.66 3.86 -52.09
C HIS A 263 28.52 2.73 -53.11
N GLY A 264 27.43 2.67 -53.84
CA GLY A 264 27.18 1.70 -54.93
C GLY A 264 26.66 0.34 -54.47
N HIS A 265 26.14 0.23 -53.25
CA HIS A 265 25.48 -0.99 -52.77
C HIS A 265 24.12 -1.18 -53.43
N ASP A 266 23.67 -2.42 -53.53
CA ASP A 266 22.36 -2.78 -54.08
C ASP A 266 21.23 -2.22 -53.22
N LEU A 267 20.19 -1.66 -53.85
CA LEU A 267 19.06 -1.03 -53.14
C LEU A 267 18.33 -2.01 -52.20
N TYR A 268 18.20 -3.27 -52.58
CA TYR A 268 17.56 -4.29 -51.76
C TYR A 268 18.36 -4.61 -50.49
N SER A 269 19.67 -4.77 -50.60
CA SER A 269 20.55 -4.99 -49.45
C SER A 269 20.52 -3.81 -48.50
N MET A 270 20.45 -2.58 -49.03
CA MET A 270 20.33 -1.38 -48.21
C MET A 270 18.96 -1.26 -47.54
N PHE A 271 17.90 -1.65 -48.20
CA PHE A 271 16.57 -1.74 -47.63
C PHE A 271 16.53 -2.72 -46.45
N LEU A 272 17.10 -3.92 -46.61
CA LEU A 272 17.20 -4.89 -45.50
C LEU A 272 18.06 -4.39 -44.37
N ALA A 273 19.19 -3.72 -44.63
CA ALA A 273 20.02 -3.08 -43.63
C ALA A 273 19.24 -1.98 -42.88
N GLY A 274 18.46 -1.20 -43.60
CA GLY A 274 17.59 -0.17 -43.02
C GLY A 274 16.51 -0.76 -42.11
N VAL A 275 15.85 -1.82 -42.52
CA VAL A 275 14.87 -2.56 -41.71
C VAL A 275 15.53 -3.12 -40.44
N SER A 276 16.72 -3.69 -40.53
CA SER A 276 17.49 -4.18 -39.38
C SER A 276 17.78 -3.08 -38.39
N LEU A 277 18.22 -1.93 -38.87
CA LEU A 277 18.54 -0.78 -38.06
C LEU A 277 17.30 -0.21 -37.35
N ALA A 278 16.17 -0.16 -38.08
CA ALA A 278 14.90 0.28 -37.51
C ALA A 278 14.44 -0.66 -36.40
N VAL A 279 14.55 -1.97 -36.59
CA VAL A 279 14.24 -2.97 -35.57
C VAL A 279 15.18 -2.86 -34.36
N ALA A 280 16.48 -2.72 -34.60
CA ALA A 280 17.49 -2.58 -33.55
C ALA A 280 17.29 -1.31 -32.69
N ALA A 281 16.71 -0.25 -33.26
CA ALA A 281 16.53 1.01 -32.57
C ALA A 281 15.34 1.04 -31.60
N ILE A 282 14.38 0.12 -31.73
CA ILE A 282 13.14 0.16 -30.96
C ILE A 282 13.12 -0.98 -29.94
N PRO A 283 13.09 -0.65 -28.64
CA PRO A 283 12.93 -1.64 -27.57
C PRO A 283 11.45 -2.08 -27.47
N GLU A 284 11.01 -3.01 -28.31
CA GLU A 284 9.61 -3.43 -28.43
C GLU A 284 8.99 -3.94 -27.12
N GLY A 285 9.77 -4.64 -26.29
CA GLY A 285 9.30 -5.21 -25.02
C GLY A 285 9.20 -4.20 -23.87
N LEU A 286 9.67 -2.96 -24.02
CA LEU A 286 9.82 -2.01 -22.90
C LEU A 286 8.52 -1.70 -22.16
N PRO A 287 7.39 -1.32 -22.80
CA PRO A 287 6.14 -1.04 -22.10
C PRO A 287 5.58 -2.25 -21.34
N ALA A 288 5.64 -3.43 -21.94
CA ALA A 288 5.16 -4.66 -21.32
C ALA A 288 6.00 -5.06 -20.10
N ILE A 289 7.33 -4.94 -20.18
CA ILE A 289 8.24 -5.22 -19.06
C ILE A 289 8.01 -4.25 -17.91
N VAL A 290 7.76 -2.97 -18.17
CA VAL A 290 7.40 -1.98 -17.15
C VAL A 290 6.13 -2.39 -16.42
N THR A 291 5.08 -2.75 -17.14
CA THR A 291 3.81 -3.17 -16.55
C THR A 291 3.99 -4.45 -15.70
N ILE A 292 4.77 -5.41 -16.17
CA ILE A 292 5.08 -6.63 -15.41
C ILE A 292 5.88 -6.27 -14.14
N ALA A 293 6.88 -5.41 -14.24
CA ALA A 293 7.70 -4.99 -13.09
C ALA A 293 6.86 -4.27 -12.03
N LEU A 294 5.95 -3.38 -12.45
CA LEU A 294 5.01 -2.72 -11.56
C LEU A 294 4.08 -3.74 -10.87
N SER A 295 3.48 -4.65 -11.63
CA SER A 295 2.55 -5.66 -11.09
C SER A 295 3.23 -6.59 -10.09
N LEU A 296 4.44 -7.06 -10.38
CA LEU A 296 5.22 -7.90 -9.46
C LEU A 296 5.68 -7.14 -8.22
N GLY A 297 5.99 -5.85 -8.37
CA GLY A 297 6.29 -4.96 -7.25
C GLY A 297 5.10 -4.79 -6.32
N VAL A 298 3.91 -4.59 -6.87
CA VAL A 298 2.67 -4.50 -6.11
C VAL A 298 2.36 -5.82 -5.38
N GLN A 299 2.57 -6.97 -6.02
CA GLN A 299 2.43 -8.27 -5.34
C GLN A 299 3.39 -8.41 -4.15
N ARG A 300 4.62 -7.89 -4.25
CA ARG A 300 5.55 -7.85 -3.12
C ARG A 300 5.08 -6.92 -2.01
N MET A 301 4.49 -5.77 -2.35
CA MET A 301 3.89 -4.86 -1.36
C MET A 301 2.75 -5.53 -0.62
N ILE A 302 1.87 -6.26 -1.30
CA ILE A 302 0.76 -7.01 -0.68
C ILE A 302 1.28 -8.05 0.31
N ARG A 303 2.33 -8.78 -0.04
CA ARG A 303 2.97 -9.73 0.90
C ARG A 303 3.55 -9.06 2.16
N LYS A 304 3.76 -7.75 2.11
CA LYS A 304 4.19 -6.90 3.23
C LYS A 304 3.04 -6.09 3.83
N ASN A 305 1.80 -6.55 3.66
CA ASN A 305 0.58 -5.94 4.18
C ASN A 305 0.21 -4.55 3.61
N ALA A 306 0.73 -4.20 2.45
CA ALA A 306 0.40 -2.95 1.76
C ALA A 306 -0.36 -3.21 0.46
N ILE A 307 -1.65 -2.85 0.39
CA ILE A 307 -2.46 -2.95 -0.82
C ILE A 307 -2.41 -1.63 -1.58
N VAL A 308 -1.95 -1.67 -2.82
CA VAL A 308 -1.98 -0.53 -3.73
C VAL A 308 -3.30 -0.51 -4.49
N ARG A 309 -4.07 0.55 -4.34
CA ARG A 309 -5.34 0.75 -5.07
C ARG A 309 -5.15 1.43 -6.42
N LYS A 310 -4.18 2.33 -6.52
CA LYS A 310 -3.89 3.10 -7.73
C LYS A 310 -2.45 2.87 -8.17
N LEU A 311 -2.26 2.31 -9.34
CA LEU A 311 -0.93 1.99 -9.86
C LEU A 311 0.06 3.19 -9.88
N PRO A 312 -0.38 4.42 -10.22
CA PRO A 312 0.49 5.61 -10.14
C PRO A 312 1.09 5.88 -8.77
N ALA A 313 0.42 5.44 -7.70
CA ALA A 313 0.94 5.60 -6.34
C ALA A 313 2.25 4.85 -6.08
N VAL A 314 2.50 3.74 -6.79
CA VAL A 314 3.76 2.98 -6.67
C VAL A 314 4.96 3.85 -7.06
N GLU A 315 4.82 4.63 -8.13
CA GLU A 315 5.85 5.56 -8.57
C GLU A 315 6.04 6.71 -7.57
N THR A 316 4.94 7.27 -7.09
CA THR A 316 4.94 8.39 -6.15
C THR A 316 5.50 8.00 -4.78
N LEU A 317 5.26 6.75 -4.32
CA LEU A 317 5.84 6.19 -3.10
C LEU A 317 7.37 6.31 -3.08
N GLY A 318 8.03 6.04 -4.20
CA GLY A 318 9.47 6.19 -4.32
C GLY A 318 9.99 7.64 -4.20
N CYS A 319 9.11 8.63 -4.37
CA CYS A 319 9.40 10.06 -4.26
C CYS A 319 9.04 10.65 -2.89
N ALA A 320 8.36 9.91 -2.01
CA ALA A 320 7.88 10.42 -0.73
C ALA A 320 9.01 11.07 0.08
N SER A 321 8.79 12.32 0.50
CA SER A 321 9.74 13.11 1.28
C SER A 321 9.23 13.42 2.68
N VAL A 322 7.90 13.42 2.87
CA VAL A 322 7.25 13.65 4.16
C VAL A 322 6.16 12.59 4.37
N ILE A 323 6.14 12.00 5.56
CA ILE A 323 5.07 11.12 6.01
C ILE A 323 4.35 11.81 7.16
N CYS A 324 3.11 12.23 6.93
CA CYS A 324 2.19 12.71 7.95
C CYS A 324 1.37 11.54 8.45
N SER A 325 1.66 11.05 9.63
CA SER A 325 1.01 9.86 10.19
C SER A 325 0.19 10.19 11.41
N ASP A 326 -1.01 9.63 11.46
CA ASP A 326 -1.79 9.61 12.69
C ASP A 326 -1.03 8.82 13.77
N LYS A 327 -1.17 9.24 15.03
CA LYS A 327 -0.55 8.57 16.16
C LYS A 327 -1.28 7.28 16.50
N THR A 328 -2.61 7.41 16.76
CA THR A 328 -3.43 6.35 17.34
C THR A 328 -3.70 5.23 16.35
N GLY A 329 -3.40 3.99 16.74
CA GLY A 329 -3.62 2.82 15.91
C GLY A 329 -2.58 2.59 14.82
N THR A 330 -1.89 3.63 14.34
CA THR A 330 -0.87 3.54 13.27
C THR A 330 0.54 3.46 13.87
N MET A 331 0.93 4.46 14.67
CA MET A 331 2.22 4.46 15.39
C MET A 331 2.13 3.72 16.71
N THR A 332 0.93 3.63 17.28
CA THR A 332 0.63 2.95 18.53
C THR A 332 -0.23 1.71 18.30
N GLN A 333 -0.37 0.88 19.32
CA GLN A 333 -1.09 -0.40 19.22
C GLN A 333 -2.61 -0.26 19.25
N ASN A 334 -3.15 0.92 19.59
CA ASN A 334 -4.56 1.16 19.89
C ASN A 334 -5.10 0.24 21.01
N LYS A 335 -4.23 -0.08 21.97
CA LYS A 335 -4.50 -0.99 23.09
C LYS A 335 -4.12 -0.28 24.38
N MET A 336 -5.08 0.41 25.01
CA MET A 336 -4.83 1.08 26.29
C MET A 336 -4.29 0.09 27.32
N THR A 337 -3.16 0.42 27.94
CA THR A 337 -2.48 -0.46 28.89
C THR A 337 -2.13 0.32 30.15
N VAL A 338 -2.51 -0.21 31.32
CA VAL A 338 -2.09 0.35 32.62
C VAL A 338 -0.62 0.04 32.81
N THR A 339 0.16 1.10 33.01
CA THR A 339 1.62 1.01 33.25
C THR A 339 2.03 1.50 34.62
N HIS A 340 1.19 2.30 35.28
CA HIS A 340 1.46 2.86 36.60
C HIS A 340 0.20 2.80 37.46
N LEU A 341 0.41 2.51 38.74
CA LEU A 341 -0.59 2.62 39.80
C LEU A 341 -0.10 3.59 40.85
N TRP A 342 -0.98 4.41 41.37
CA TRP A 342 -0.72 5.20 42.58
C TRP A 342 -1.79 4.90 43.60
N SER A 343 -1.39 4.49 44.81
CA SER A 343 -2.31 4.31 45.96
C SER A 343 -1.53 4.35 47.26
N GLY A 344 -2.15 4.83 48.33
CA GLY A 344 -1.54 4.82 49.65
C GLY A 344 -0.25 5.64 49.77
N GLY A 345 -0.02 6.62 48.88
CA GLY A 345 1.20 7.44 48.89
C GLY A 345 2.39 6.83 48.11
N LYS A 346 2.21 5.68 47.47
CA LYS A 346 3.24 5.00 46.70
C LYS A 346 2.83 4.88 45.22
N THR A 347 3.83 4.84 44.35
CA THR A 347 3.66 4.58 42.89
C THR A 347 4.30 3.24 42.52
N TRP A 348 3.56 2.39 41.86
CA TRP A 348 4.04 1.13 41.30
C TRP A 348 4.02 1.14 39.79
N LYS A 349 4.95 0.44 39.18
CA LYS A 349 4.96 0.20 37.73
C LYS A 349 4.37 -1.16 37.41
N VAL A 350 3.65 -1.25 36.33
CA VAL A 350 3.07 -2.50 35.79
C VAL A 350 3.68 -2.77 34.43
N SER A 351 4.31 -3.95 34.30
CA SER A 351 4.90 -4.35 33.01
C SER A 351 3.90 -5.09 32.09
N GLY A 352 4.34 -5.40 30.89
CA GLY A 352 3.54 -6.04 29.85
C GLY A 352 2.74 -5.02 29.03
N THR A 353 2.63 -5.29 27.74
CA THR A 353 1.98 -4.39 26.76
C THR A 353 0.73 -5.03 26.18
N GLY A 354 -0.20 -4.20 25.72
CA GLY A 354 -1.44 -4.67 25.10
C GLY A 354 -2.36 -5.39 26.10
N TYR A 355 -3.16 -6.32 25.58
CA TYR A 355 -4.20 -7.00 26.36
C TYR A 355 -3.81 -8.39 26.86
N GLU A 356 -2.54 -8.78 26.74
CA GLU A 356 -2.06 -10.04 27.32
C GLU A 356 -2.09 -9.94 28.85
N PRO A 357 -2.74 -10.90 29.57
CA PRO A 357 -2.89 -10.84 31.02
C PRO A 357 -1.63 -11.35 31.74
N LYS A 358 -0.45 -10.96 31.26
CA LYS A 358 0.86 -11.28 31.86
C LYS A 358 1.64 -10.00 32.13
N GLY A 359 2.17 -9.88 33.33
CA GLY A 359 2.97 -8.73 33.73
C GLY A 359 3.39 -8.84 35.18
N ILE A 360 4.38 -8.03 35.55
CA ILE A 360 4.88 -7.95 36.93
C ILE A 360 4.64 -6.54 37.49
N PHE A 361 4.45 -6.45 38.78
CA PHE A 361 4.31 -5.18 39.52
C PHE A 361 5.63 -4.89 40.22
N THR A 362 6.11 -3.66 40.13
CA THR A 362 7.40 -3.27 40.73
C THR A 362 7.28 -1.98 41.53
N ASP A 363 7.95 -1.93 42.69
CA ASP A 363 8.18 -0.74 43.49
C ASP A 363 9.68 -0.41 43.45
N ASN A 364 10.07 0.75 42.94
CA ASN A 364 11.47 1.17 42.79
C ASN A 364 12.40 0.10 42.19
N GLY A 365 11.88 -0.71 41.25
CA GLY A 365 12.64 -1.78 40.58
C GLY A 365 12.60 -3.13 41.24
N ALA A 366 12.07 -3.26 42.46
CA ALA A 366 11.85 -4.54 43.14
C ALA A 366 10.48 -5.14 42.75
N GLU A 367 10.44 -6.41 42.39
CA GLU A 367 9.18 -7.11 42.11
C GLU A 367 8.36 -7.27 43.39
N ILE A 368 7.08 -6.94 43.33
CA ILE A 368 6.13 -7.06 44.43
C ILE A 368 4.93 -7.92 44.05
N HIS A 369 4.34 -8.58 45.03
CA HIS A 369 3.05 -9.24 44.84
C HIS A 369 1.90 -8.28 45.12
N PRO A 370 1.15 -7.83 44.10
CA PRO A 370 0.18 -6.74 44.27
C PRO A 370 -0.93 -7.07 45.27
N LEU A 371 -1.31 -8.33 45.42
CA LEU A 371 -2.38 -8.75 46.33
C LEU A 371 -1.98 -8.71 47.82
N LYS A 372 -0.67 -8.59 48.15
CA LYS A 372 -0.22 -8.41 49.53
C LYS A 372 -0.35 -6.97 50.04
N GLU A 373 -0.41 -6.02 49.11
CA GLU A 373 -0.62 -4.59 49.42
C GLU A 373 -2.11 -4.25 49.43
N LYS A 374 -2.70 -4.07 50.61
CA LYS A 374 -4.16 -3.90 50.75
C LYS A 374 -4.75 -2.76 49.89
N SER A 375 -4.04 -1.65 49.76
CA SER A 375 -4.50 -0.51 48.96
C SER A 375 -4.50 -0.82 47.46
N VAL A 376 -3.49 -1.55 46.97
CA VAL A 376 -3.41 -1.99 45.57
C VAL A 376 -4.46 -3.05 45.26
N TYR A 377 -4.62 -4.03 46.16
CA TYR A 377 -5.68 -5.03 46.05
C TYR A 377 -7.07 -4.38 45.93
N GLN A 378 -7.38 -3.41 46.79
CA GLN A 378 -8.67 -2.69 46.72
C GLN A 378 -8.80 -1.89 45.45
N LEU A 379 -7.74 -1.19 45.01
CA LEU A 379 -7.71 -0.40 43.79
C LEU A 379 -8.04 -1.26 42.54
N LEU A 380 -7.39 -2.42 42.41
CA LEU A 380 -7.61 -3.35 41.33
C LEU A 380 -8.98 -4.03 41.40
N THR A 381 -9.40 -4.45 42.61
CA THR A 381 -10.73 -5.07 42.84
C THR A 381 -11.86 -4.14 42.47
N PHE A 382 -11.84 -2.89 42.95
CA PHE A 382 -12.92 -1.94 42.69
C PHE A 382 -12.91 -1.44 41.26
N GLY A 383 -11.73 -1.33 40.63
CA GLY A 383 -11.58 -1.05 39.19
C GLY A 383 -12.14 -2.15 38.31
N LEU A 384 -12.04 -3.42 38.75
CA LEU A 384 -12.59 -4.55 38.02
C LEU A 384 -14.08 -4.75 38.25
N LEU A 385 -14.59 -4.49 39.43
CA LEU A 385 -16.04 -4.56 39.75
C LEU A 385 -16.81 -3.44 39.07
N CYS A 386 -16.28 -2.20 39.05
CA CYS A 386 -16.89 -1.04 38.39
C CYS A 386 -16.49 -1.01 36.89
N ASN A 387 -16.83 -2.05 36.10
CA ASN A 387 -16.35 -2.26 34.78
C ASN A 387 -17.26 -3.19 33.98
N HIS A 388 -17.44 -2.95 32.67
CA HIS A 388 -18.26 -3.78 31.78
C HIS A 388 -17.43 -4.51 30.72
N ALA A 389 -16.16 -4.16 30.54
CA ALA A 389 -15.32 -4.77 29.51
C ALA A 389 -15.10 -6.26 29.76
N GLU A 390 -15.00 -7.02 28.69
CA GLU A 390 -14.69 -8.45 28.69
C GLU A 390 -13.43 -8.73 27.85
N LEU A 391 -12.60 -9.65 28.32
CA LEU A 391 -11.44 -10.14 27.56
C LEU A 391 -11.83 -11.40 26.78
N LYS A 392 -11.72 -11.36 25.48
CA LYS A 392 -11.97 -12.48 24.57
C LYS A 392 -10.68 -12.88 23.84
N VAL A 393 -10.58 -14.16 23.45
CA VAL A 393 -9.48 -14.66 22.62
C VAL A 393 -10.04 -15.00 21.24
N LYS A 394 -9.53 -14.32 20.21
CA LYS A 394 -9.87 -14.59 18.81
C LYS A 394 -8.57 -14.77 18.02
N ASN A 395 -8.45 -15.86 17.27
CA ASN A 395 -7.25 -16.18 16.47
C ASN A 395 -5.92 -16.11 17.25
N LYS A 396 -5.92 -16.53 18.52
CA LYS A 396 -4.78 -16.47 19.45
C LYS A 396 -4.40 -15.05 19.93
N GLU A 397 -5.19 -14.03 19.58
CA GLU A 397 -5.00 -12.67 20.09
C GLU A 397 -6.04 -12.34 21.16
N TYR A 398 -5.61 -11.53 22.14
CA TYR A 398 -6.48 -11.00 23.19
C TYR A 398 -7.15 -9.72 22.69
N ILE A 399 -8.48 -9.70 22.75
CA ILE A 399 -9.31 -8.58 22.31
C ILE A 399 -10.22 -8.17 23.45
N ILE A 400 -10.39 -6.86 23.65
CA ILE A 400 -11.37 -6.29 24.57
C ILE A 400 -12.70 -6.10 23.83
N ASP A 401 -13.76 -6.61 24.45
CA ASP A 401 -15.14 -6.29 24.11
C ASP A 401 -15.63 -5.25 25.13
N GLY A 402 -15.88 -4.02 24.68
CA GLY A 402 -16.21 -2.86 25.53
C GLY A 402 -15.23 -1.69 25.37
N ASP A 403 -15.34 -0.71 26.27
CA ASP A 403 -14.49 0.50 26.24
C ASP A 403 -13.00 0.16 26.48
N PRO A 404 -12.06 0.68 25.69
CA PRO A 404 -10.63 0.41 25.85
C PRO A 404 -10.04 0.83 27.19
N THR A 405 -10.58 1.88 27.82
CA THR A 405 -10.17 2.36 29.14
C THR A 405 -10.56 1.35 30.21
N GLU A 406 -11.79 0.85 30.12
CA GLU A 406 -12.27 -0.23 30.98
C GLU A 406 -11.48 -1.52 30.76
N GLY A 407 -11.17 -1.85 29.51
CA GLY A 407 -10.31 -2.98 29.14
C GLY A 407 -8.93 -2.91 29.78
N ALA A 408 -8.33 -1.72 29.85
CA ALA A 408 -7.03 -1.52 30.50
C ALA A 408 -7.11 -1.82 32.01
N LEU A 409 -8.17 -1.39 32.68
CA LEU A 409 -8.40 -1.69 34.11
C LEU A 409 -8.62 -3.18 34.34
N LEU A 410 -9.40 -3.84 33.49
CA LEU A 410 -9.61 -5.29 33.52
C LEU A 410 -8.29 -6.04 33.39
N VAL A 411 -7.48 -5.72 32.38
CA VAL A 411 -6.20 -6.40 32.13
C VAL A 411 -5.22 -6.18 33.28
N SER A 412 -5.19 -4.97 33.89
CA SER A 412 -4.33 -4.72 35.05
C SER A 412 -4.69 -5.61 36.25
N ALA A 413 -5.98 -5.83 36.48
CA ALA A 413 -6.46 -6.75 37.53
C ALA A 413 -6.14 -8.21 37.20
N LEU A 414 -6.30 -8.63 35.94
CA LEU A 414 -5.95 -9.97 35.47
C LEU A 414 -4.44 -10.26 35.62
N LYS A 415 -3.56 -9.28 35.37
CA LYS A 415 -2.11 -9.40 35.64
C LYS A 415 -1.78 -9.65 37.10
N ALA A 416 -2.63 -9.19 38.01
CA ALA A 416 -2.53 -9.47 39.45
C ALA A 416 -3.17 -10.80 39.86
N GLY A 417 -3.78 -11.54 38.92
CA GLY A 417 -4.47 -12.80 39.19
C GLY A 417 -5.93 -12.63 39.68
N LEU A 418 -6.49 -11.43 39.56
CA LEU A 418 -7.91 -11.18 39.89
C LEU A 418 -8.77 -11.37 38.67
N THR A 419 -9.80 -12.22 38.77
CA THR A 419 -10.83 -12.38 37.73
C THR A 419 -12.19 -11.92 38.26
N ARG A 420 -13.06 -11.46 37.35
CA ARG A 420 -14.43 -11.06 37.73
C ARG A 420 -15.20 -12.19 38.39
N GLU A 421 -15.04 -13.42 37.91
CA GLU A 421 -15.69 -14.61 38.46
C GLU A 421 -15.27 -14.90 39.90
N LEU A 422 -13.98 -14.69 40.24
CA LEU A 422 -13.48 -14.81 41.60
C LEU A 422 -14.11 -13.74 42.52
N LEU A 423 -14.15 -12.50 42.04
CA LEU A 423 -14.68 -11.40 42.84
C LEU A 423 -16.19 -11.48 43.05
N LEU A 424 -16.97 -11.97 42.07
CA LEU A 424 -18.41 -12.14 42.21
C LEU A 424 -18.81 -13.27 43.20
N LYS A 425 -17.86 -14.12 43.65
CA LYS A 425 -18.10 -15.04 44.78
C LYS A 425 -18.10 -14.32 46.12
N ASP A 426 -17.34 -13.24 46.22
CA ASP A 426 -17.20 -12.46 47.46
C ASP A 426 -18.02 -11.15 47.47
N PHE A 427 -18.41 -10.65 46.28
CA PHE A 427 -19.17 -9.40 46.12
C PHE A 427 -20.39 -9.60 45.23
N THR A 428 -21.48 -8.92 45.59
CA THR A 428 -22.71 -8.84 44.80
C THR A 428 -22.95 -7.39 44.38
N ILE A 429 -23.20 -7.17 43.07
CA ILE A 429 -23.58 -5.85 42.57
C ILE A 429 -25.07 -5.67 42.77
N GLU A 430 -25.49 -4.60 43.49
CA GLU A 430 -26.88 -4.30 43.81
C GLU A 430 -27.48 -3.23 42.93
N GLN A 431 -26.70 -2.21 42.57
CA GLN A 431 -27.17 -1.05 41.79
C GLN A 431 -26.02 -0.48 40.97
N GLU A 432 -26.35 0.12 39.84
CA GLU A 432 -25.43 0.79 38.96
C GLU A 432 -25.93 2.20 38.63
N PHE A 433 -25.00 3.15 38.62
CA PHE A 433 -25.15 4.48 38.04
C PHE A 433 -24.17 4.60 36.85
N PRO A 434 -24.65 4.50 35.60
CA PRO A 434 -23.83 4.46 34.40
C PRO A 434 -22.95 5.69 34.23
N PHE A 435 -21.92 5.58 33.43
CA PHE A 435 -21.04 6.70 33.09
C PHE A 435 -21.83 7.81 32.39
N ASP A 436 -21.61 9.03 32.88
CA ASP A 436 -22.12 10.23 32.25
C ASP A 436 -21.00 11.23 31.97
N SER A 437 -20.96 11.76 30.73
CA SER A 437 -19.91 12.66 30.27
C SER A 437 -19.88 14.01 30.97
N THR A 438 -21.00 14.47 31.51
CA THR A 438 -21.11 15.70 32.26
C THR A 438 -20.54 15.53 33.69
N ARG A 439 -20.90 14.43 34.35
CA ARG A 439 -20.37 14.03 35.66
C ARG A 439 -18.94 13.50 35.57
N LYS A 440 -18.55 12.89 34.46
CA LYS A 440 -17.26 12.21 34.24
C LYS A 440 -16.97 11.08 35.24
N MET A 441 -18.01 10.44 35.74
CA MET A 441 -17.97 9.37 36.74
C MET A 441 -18.97 8.27 36.44
N MET A 442 -18.67 7.09 36.95
CA MET A 442 -19.53 5.91 36.99
C MET A 442 -19.47 5.32 38.39
N SER A 443 -20.59 4.88 38.94
CA SER A 443 -20.65 4.33 40.29
C SER A 443 -21.45 3.04 40.35
N MET A 444 -21.07 2.15 41.25
CA MET A 444 -21.79 0.91 41.55
C MET A 444 -21.96 0.73 43.05
N VAL A 445 -23.09 0.19 43.45
CA VAL A 445 -23.32 -0.24 44.85
C VAL A 445 -23.06 -1.74 44.91
N ILE A 446 -22.09 -2.16 45.73
CA ILE A 446 -21.73 -3.54 45.94
C ILE A 446 -21.95 -3.95 47.39
N ARG A 447 -22.20 -5.25 47.62
CA ARG A 447 -22.27 -5.89 48.92
C ARG A 447 -21.24 -6.99 49.05
N ASP A 448 -20.44 -6.99 50.12
CA ASP A 448 -19.51 -8.09 50.39
C ASP A 448 -20.19 -9.32 51.01
N LYS A 449 -19.48 -10.43 51.07
CA LYS A 449 -19.98 -11.69 51.66
C LYS A 449 -20.33 -11.59 53.15
N HIS A 450 -19.90 -10.52 53.86
CA HIS A 450 -20.21 -10.25 55.25
C HIS A 450 -21.41 -9.28 55.42
N GLY A 451 -22.06 -8.93 54.29
CA GLY A 451 -23.23 -8.06 54.26
C GLY A 451 -22.90 -6.56 54.32
N LYS A 452 -21.63 -6.15 54.28
CA LYS A 452 -21.23 -4.74 54.19
C LYS A 452 -21.42 -4.21 52.79
N ARG A 453 -22.00 -3.02 52.72
CA ARG A 453 -22.28 -2.36 51.43
C ARG A 453 -21.32 -1.22 51.19
N PHE A 454 -20.94 -1.04 49.96
CA PHE A 454 -20.02 0.01 49.50
C PHE A 454 -20.55 0.64 48.22
N VAL A 455 -20.42 1.94 48.09
CA VAL A 455 -20.42 2.62 46.78
C VAL A 455 -19.00 2.63 46.29
N ILE A 456 -18.76 2.15 45.08
CA ILE A 456 -17.48 2.27 44.38
C ILE A 456 -17.67 3.19 43.19
N THR A 457 -16.77 4.13 43.01
CA THR A 457 -16.84 5.13 41.95
C THR A 457 -15.50 5.18 41.20
N LYS A 458 -15.58 5.16 39.87
CA LYS A 458 -14.45 5.46 39.01
C LYS A 458 -14.71 6.72 38.17
N GLY A 459 -13.66 7.47 37.90
CA GLY A 459 -13.81 8.68 37.07
C GLY A 459 -12.52 9.49 36.94
N ALA A 460 -12.67 10.70 36.42
CA ALA A 460 -11.55 11.62 36.25
C ALA A 460 -11.00 12.04 37.65
N PRO A 461 -9.67 12.02 37.82
CA PRO A 461 -9.06 12.28 39.13
C PRO A 461 -9.43 13.63 39.73
N ASP A 462 -9.48 14.69 38.92
CA ASP A 462 -9.87 16.05 39.33
C ASP A 462 -11.30 16.11 39.92
N VAL A 463 -12.20 15.38 39.27
CA VAL A 463 -13.59 15.31 39.69
C VAL A 463 -13.73 14.49 40.98
N LEU A 464 -13.11 13.30 41.04
CA LEU A 464 -13.17 12.45 42.23
C LEU A 464 -12.51 13.11 43.44
N LEU A 465 -11.44 13.86 43.26
CA LEU A 465 -10.81 14.66 44.31
C LEU A 465 -11.77 15.74 44.86
N GLY A 466 -12.61 16.32 43.99
CA GLY A 466 -13.60 17.33 44.38
C GLY A 466 -14.72 16.78 45.26
N VAL A 467 -15.12 15.52 45.09
CA VAL A 467 -16.22 14.86 45.83
C VAL A 467 -15.74 13.94 46.95
N SER A 468 -14.43 13.79 47.14
CA SER A 468 -13.83 12.98 48.20
C SER A 468 -13.57 13.80 49.47
N ARG A 469 -13.91 13.24 50.65
CA ARG A 469 -13.65 13.83 51.96
C ARG A 469 -12.31 13.40 52.56
N SER A 470 -11.80 12.26 52.15
CA SER A 470 -10.60 11.62 52.71
C SER A 470 -9.88 10.79 51.69
N VAL A 471 -8.68 10.37 52.03
CA VAL A 471 -7.84 9.48 51.17
C VAL A 471 -7.38 8.28 52.00
N LEU A 472 -7.25 7.10 51.34
CA LEU A 472 -6.63 5.94 51.96
C LEU A 472 -5.11 6.08 51.85
N TRP A 473 -4.44 6.44 52.98
CA TRP A 473 -2.98 6.62 53.05
C TRP A 473 -2.34 5.55 53.91
N ASN A 474 -1.38 4.78 53.37
CA ASN A 474 -0.76 3.65 54.05
C ASN A 474 -1.75 2.69 54.73
N GLY A 475 -2.88 2.42 54.08
CA GLY A 475 -3.93 1.52 54.58
C GLY A 475 -4.85 2.10 55.66
N ARG A 476 -4.73 3.40 55.98
CA ARG A 476 -5.61 4.15 56.96
C ARG A 476 -6.31 5.30 56.25
N GLU A 477 -7.55 5.53 56.64
CA GLU A 477 -8.28 6.71 56.19
C GLU A 477 -7.70 7.98 56.83
N GLN A 478 -7.29 8.94 55.96
CA GLN A 478 -6.74 10.22 56.36
C GLN A 478 -7.58 11.34 55.75
N SER A 479 -7.94 12.34 56.53
CA SER A 479 -8.70 13.51 56.07
C SER A 479 -7.92 14.27 54.99
N PHE A 480 -8.63 14.86 54.01
CA PHE A 480 -8.03 15.74 53.02
C PHE A 480 -7.74 17.13 53.61
N ASP A 481 -6.68 17.22 54.43
CA ASP A 481 -6.08 18.50 54.74
C ASP A 481 -5.35 19.09 53.49
N PRO A 482 -5.06 20.41 53.46
CA PRO A 482 -4.44 21.06 52.31
C PRO A 482 -3.08 20.45 51.91
N GLU A 483 -2.34 19.90 52.84
CA GLU A 483 -1.02 19.27 52.56
C GLU A 483 -1.18 17.90 51.91
N THR A 484 -2.03 17.05 52.45
CA THR A 484 -2.34 15.73 51.91
C THR A 484 -2.96 15.84 50.53
N ARG A 485 -3.88 16.78 50.35
CA ARG A 485 -4.49 17.05 49.06
C ARG A 485 -3.46 17.43 47.99
N ARG A 486 -2.55 18.36 48.32
CA ARG A 486 -1.44 18.74 47.41
C ARG A 486 -0.53 17.58 47.07
N LYS A 487 -0.27 16.65 48.00
CA LYS A 487 0.54 15.45 47.71
C LYS A 487 -0.14 14.54 46.71
N VAL A 488 -1.45 14.34 46.82
CA VAL A 488 -2.22 13.53 45.85
C VAL A 488 -2.28 14.22 44.51
N GLU A 489 -2.58 15.52 44.46
CA GLU A 489 -2.62 16.32 43.23
C GLU A 489 -1.27 16.25 42.48
N LYS A 490 -0.15 16.44 43.21
CA LYS A 490 1.21 16.29 42.62
C LYS A 490 1.47 14.90 42.08
N ALA A 491 0.98 13.84 42.71
CA ALA A 491 1.15 12.48 42.21
C ALA A 491 0.35 12.27 40.93
N VAL A 492 -0.88 12.77 40.85
CA VAL A 492 -1.72 12.74 39.64
C VAL A 492 -1.07 13.55 38.52
N GLU A 493 -0.59 14.75 38.80
CA GLU A 493 0.11 15.62 37.86
C GLU A 493 1.40 14.95 37.33
N SER A 494 2.16 14.26 38.21
CA SER A 494 3.36 13.52 37.83
C SER A 494 3.06 12.38 36.84
N LEU A 495 1.93 11.69 37.00
CA LEU A 495 1.49 10.68 36.05
C LEU A 495 1.02 11.31 34.73
N ALA A 496 0.28 12.39 34.81
CA ALA A 496 -0.16 13.14 33.64
C ALA A 496 1.02 13.75 32.85
N ALA A 497 2.06 14.23 33.55
CA ALA A 497 3.30 14.74 32.91
C ALA A 497 4.08 13.65 32.15
N GLN A 498 3.88 12.38 32.47
CA GLN A 498 4.39 11.23 31.73
C GLN A 498 3.48 10.83 30.56
N ALA A 499 2.48 11.67 30.24
CA ALA A 499 1.48 11.45 29.20
C ALA A 499 0.57 10.23 29.46
N LEU A 500 0.39 9.86 30.72
CA LEU A 500 -0.54 8.81 31.09
C LEU A 500 -1.96 9.37 31.20
N ARG A 501 -2.91 8.68 30.59
CA ARG A 501 -4.33 8.87 30.88
C ARG A 501 -4.61 8.28 32.25
N THR A 502 -5.16 9.07 33.15
CA THR A 502 -5.37 8.70 34.55
C THR A 502 -6.84 8.48 34.84
N ILE A 503 -7.17 7.37 35.48
CA ILE A 503 -8.49 7.05 36.02
C ILE A 503 -8.35 6.83 37.50
N ALA A 504 -9.12 7.60 38.31
CA ALA A 504 -9.18 7.48 39.75
C ALA A 504 -10.31 6.54 40.19
N ILE A 505 -10.09 5.92 41.30
CA ILE A 505 -11.08 5.08 42.00
C ILE A 505 -11.24 5.56 43.41
N ALA A 506 -12.47 5.69 43.85
CA ALA A 506 -12.86 6.06 45.20
C ALA A 506 -14.00 5.15 45.70
N PHE A 507 -14.23 5.11 46.98
CA PHE A 507 -15.29 4.30 47.56
C PHE A 507 -15.91 4.95 48.79
N LYS A 508 -17.07 4.51 49.17
CA LYS A 508 -17.74 4.91 50.39
C LYS A 508 -18.42 3.71 51.04
N PRO A 509 -18.14 3.38 52.35
CA PRO A 509 -18.92 2.41 53.07
C PRO A 509 -20.30 2.98 53.37
N LEU A 510 -21.37 2.19 53.19
CA LEU A 510 -22.74 2.54 53.53
C LEU A 510 -23.08 1.97 54.90
N ALA A 511 -23.77 2.78 55.76
CA ALA A 511 -24.26 2.30 57.04
C ALA A 511 -25.40 1.28 56.87
N ALA A 512 -25.64 0.48 57.90
CA ALA A 512 -26.74 -0.49 57.90
C ALA A 512 -28.08 0.23 57.69
N GLY A 513 -28.80 -0.11 56.59
CA GLY A 513 -30.04 0.53 56.20
C GLY A 513 -29.90 1.78 55.32
N GLU A 514 -28.71 2.31 55.08
CA GLU A 514 -28.48 3.42 54.16
C GLU A 514 -28.57 2.92 52.69
N THR A 515 -29.37 3.62 51.86
CA THR A 515 -29.50 3.34 50.43
C THR A 515 -29.12 4.59 49.64
N ALA A 516 -28.31 4.44 48.63
CA ALA A 516 -28.05 5.52 47.67
C ALA A 516 -29.25 5.63 46.71
N LYS A 517 -30.12 6.63 46.92
CA LYS A 517 -31.33 6.81 46.12
C LYS A 517 -31.08 7.37 44.75
N ASN A 518 -30.04 8.16 44.60
CA ASN A 518 -29.63 8.79 43.35
C ASN A 518 -28.10 8.94 43.28
N GLU A 519 -27.61 9.34 42.11
CA GLU A 519 -26.19 9.53 41.83
C GLU A 519 -25.55 10.57 42.75
N GLN A 520 -26.26 11.67 43.03
CA GLN A 520 -25.76 12.76 43.87
C GLN A 520 -25.53 12.34 45.35
N GLU A 521 -26.31 11.41 45.87
CA GLU A 521 -26.12 10.83 47.21
C GLU A 521 -24.98 9.77 47.17
N ALA A 522 -24.92 8.97 46.12
CA ALA A 522 -23.90 7.96 45.96
C ALA A 522 -22.49 8.56 45.87
N GLU A 523 -22.34 9.62 45.14
CA GLU A 523 -21.07 10.20 44.71
C GLU A 523 -20.55 11.34 45.62
N LYS A 524 -21.11 11.49 46.82
CA LYS A 524 -20.64 12.46 47.83
C LYS A 524 -19.86 11.80 48.95
N ASN A 525 -18.88 12.55 49.51
CA ASN A 525 -18.10 12.17 50.69
C ASN A 525 -17.35 10.83 50.47
N LEU A 526 -16.76 10.64 49.29
CA LEU A 526 -16.00 9.46 48.97
C LEU A 526 -14.65 9.42 49.70
N ILE A 527 -14.07 8.24 49.80
CA ILE A 527 -12.70 7.99 50.23
C ILE A 527 -11.87 7.73 48.95
N PHE A 528 -10.95 8.62 48.65
CA PHE A 528 -10.07 8.47 47.49
C PHE A 528 -9.10 7.30 47.69
N LEU A 529 -9.13 6.32 46.81
CA LEU A 529 -8.34 5.08 46.94
C LEU A 529 -7.02 5.15 46.19
N GLY A 530 -7.04 5.63 44.93
CA GLY A 530 -5.87 5.69 44.10
C GLY A 530 -6.18 5.99 42.63
N VAL A 531 -5.15 5.90 41.84
CA VAL A 531 -5.19 6.21 40.39
C VAL A 531 -4.50 5.12 39.63
N GLN A 532 -5.06 4.75 38.49
CA GLN A 532 -4.42 3.93 37.49
C GLN A 532 -4.04 4.79 36.29
N GLY A 533 -2.75 4.79 35.94
CA GLY A 533 -2.20 5.51 34.79
C GLY A 533 -1.99 4.57 33.61
N MET A 534 -2.58 4.91 32.48
CA MET A 534 -2.55 4.07 31.26
C MET A 534 -2.12 4.86 30.04
N ILE A 535 -1.57 4.15 29.07
CA ILE A 535 -1.11 4.70 27.81
C ILE A 535 -1.39 3.71 26.68
N ASP A 536 -1.63 4.22 25.48
CA ASP A 536 -1.56 3.43 24.27
C ASP A 536 -0.10 3.35 23.84
N PRO A 537 0.58 2.19 24.00
CA PRO A 537 2.00 2.09 23.81
C PRO A 537 2.37 2.16 22.30
N PRO A 538 3.53 2.75 21.97
CA PRO A 538 4.04 2.72 20.62
C PRO A 538 4.33 1.27 20.17
N ARG A 539 4.14 0.99 18.90
CA ARG A 539 4.52 -0.30 18.31
C ARG A 539 6.03 -0.46 18.32
N PRO A 540 6.60 -1.63 18.71
CA PRO A 540 8.05 -1.83 18.86
C PRO A 540 8.85 -1.53 17.57
N GLU A 541 8.32 -1.91 16.42
CA GLU A 541 8.94 -1.78 15.11
C GLU A 541 8.94 -0.35 14.56
N VAL A 542 8.04 0.53 15.02
CA VAL A 542 7.87 1.88 14.48
C VAL A 542 9.09 2.76 14.73
N ARG A 543 9.74 2.63 15.89
CA ARG A 543 10.95 3.38 16.20
C ARG A 543 12.07 3.12 15.19
N GLN A 544 12.26 1.84 14.84
CA GLN A 544 13.26 1.46 13.84
C GLN A 544 12.88 1.95 12.44
N ALA A 545 11.59 1.84 12.07
CA ALA A 545 11.09 2.33 10.81
C ALA A 545 11.28 3.85 10.65
N ILE A 546 11.01 4.64 11.70
CA ILE A 546 11.24 6.11 11.70
C ILE A 546 12.72 6.44 11.53
N LYS A 547 13.61 5.69 12.19
CA LYS A 547 15.05 5.86 12.05
C LYS A 547 15.48 5.62 10.59
N GLU A 548 15.03 4.53 9.97
CA GLU A 548 15.34 4.20 8.59
C GLU A 548 14.74 5.21 7.61
N CYS A 549 13.53 5.73 7.85
CA CYS A 549 12.96 6.82 7.06
C CYS A 549 13.83 8.08 7.12
N LYS A 550 14.34 8.45 8.29
CA LYS A 550 15.21 9.60 8.46
C LYS A 550 16.56 9.42 7.72
N GLU A 551 17.16 8.24 7.79
CA GLU A 551 18.36 7.88 7.03
C GLU A 551 18.12 7.93 5.52
N ALA A 552 16.89 7.68 5.10
CA ALA A 552 16.42 7.76 3.71
C ALA A 552 16.03 9.19 3.26
N GLY A 553 16.27 10.21 4.10
CA GLY A 553 15.89 11.60 3.82
C GLY A 553 14.38 11.86 3.89
N ILE A 554 13.61 10.97 4.52
CA ILE A 554 12.16 11.08 4.66
C ILE A 554 11.85 11.62 6.06
N ARG A 555 11.10 12.70 6.10
CA ARG A 555 10.67 13.32 7.34
C ARG A 555 9.37 12.67 7.82
N THR A 556 9.34 12.26 9.09
CA THR A 556 8.13 11.77 9.74
C THR A 556 7.54 12.86 10.62
N VAL A 557 6.26 13.16 10.41
CA VAL A 557 5.46 14.13 11.15
C VAL A 557 4.31 13.39 11.81
N MET A 558 4.19 13.58 13.13
CA MET A 558 3.07 13.01 13.89
C MET A 558 1.90 13.99 13.91
N ILE A 559 0.71 13.49 13.59
CA ILE A 559 -0.53 14.22 13.66
C ILE A 559 -1.46 13.48 14.62
N THR A 560 -2.08 14.20 15.58
CA THR A 560 -2.95 13.56 16.56
C THR A 560 -4.01 14.52 17.11
N GLY A 561 -5.19 13.97 17.45
CA GLY A 561 -6.20 14.66 18.26
C GLY A 561 -5.84 14.77 19.75
N ASP A 562 -4.79 14.07 20.21
CA ASP A 562 -4.36 14.07 21.59
C ASP A 562 -3.78 15.42 22.04
N HIS A 563 -3.72 15.59 23.35
CA HIS A 563 -3.09 16.75 23.99
C HIS A 563 -1.58 16.82 23.67
N ALA A 564 -1.04 18.03 23.53
CA ALA A 564 0.35 18.28 23.17
C ALA A 564 1.37 17.56 24.07
N VAL A 565 1.10 17.42 25.36
CA VAL A 565 1.96 16.72 26.33
C VAL A 565 2.08 15.23 25.99
N THR A 566 0.97 14.57 25.70
CA THR A 566 0.92 13.15 25.31
C THR A 566 1.60 12.93 23.98
N ALA A 567 1.30 13.76 22.98
CA ALA A 567 1.91 13.69 21.66
C ALA A 567 3.43 13.86 21.73
N LYS A 568 3.91 14.83 22.53
CA LYS A 568 5.34 15.10 22.73
C LYS A 568 6.08 13.93 23.40
N ALA A 569 5.45 13.27 24.38
CA ALA A 569 6.05 12.11 25.06
C ALA A 569 6.20 10.92 24.12
N ILE A 570 5.17 10.58 23.36
CA ILE A 570 5.21 9.48 22.37
C ILE A 570 6.20 9.81 21.24
N ALA A 571 6.20 11.04 20.73
CA ALA A 571 7.14 11.47 19.68
C ALA A 571 8.61 11.38 20.11
N ARG A 572 8.90 11.64 21.39
CA ARG A 572 10.25 11.42 21.96
C ARG A 572 10.60 9.94 22.04
N GLN A 573 9.68 9.08 22.49
CA GLN A 573 9.90 7.63 22.55
C GLN A 573 10.16 7.03 21.17
N LEU A 574 9.48 7.52 20.15
CA LEU A 574 9.64 7.09 18.76
C LEU A 574 10.85 7.70 18.06
N GLY A 575 11.50 8.73 18.66
CA GLY A 575 12.65 9.40 18.07
C GLY A 575 12.28 10.41 16.97
N ILE A 576 11.03 10.84 16.89
CA ILE A 576 10.57 11.94 16.04
C ILE A 576 11.14 13.26 16.58
N LEU A 577 10.96 13.53 17.88
CA LEU A 577 11.54 14.67 18.59
C LEU A 577 12.85 14.26 19.24
N ARG A 578 13.97 14.85 18.81
CA ARG A 578 15.33 14.60 19.35
C ARG A 578 15.97 15.84 19.97
N THR A 579 15.65 17.01 19.43
CA THR A 579 16.25 18.28 19.83
C THR A 579 15.21 19.25 20.38
N SER A 580 15.66 20.24 21.13
CA SER A 580 14.79 21.32 21.63
C SER A 580 14.33 22.30 20.54
N ARG A 581 14.91 22.21 19.33
CA ARG A 581 14.56 23.08 18.19
C ARG A 581 13.33 22.58 17.42
N GLU A 582 12.99 21.30 17.54
CA GLU A 582 11.81 20.72 16.88
C GLU A 582 10.54 21.19 17.59
N LYS A 583 9.64 21.82 16.83
CA LYS A 583 8.42 22.46 17.35
C LYS A 583 7.26 21.50 17.42
N VAL A 584 6.41 21.71 18.41
CA VAL A 584 5.09 21.10 18.52
C VAL A 584 4.05 22.22 18.36
N VAL A 585 3.13 22.05 17.43
CA VAL A 585 2.05 23.01 17.15
C VAL A 585 0.73 22.44 17.65
N ASP A 586 -0.05 23.22 18.37
CA ASP A 586 -1.38 22.85 18.85
C ASP A 586 -2.48 23.33 17.88
N GLY A 587 -3.62 22.67 17.91
CA GLY A 587 -4.77 23.01 17.07
C GLY A 587 -5.26 24.45 17.22
N ALA A 588 -5.11 25.05 18.41
CA ALA A 588 -5.45 26.46 18.62
C ALA A 588 -4.57 27.39 17.74
N MET A 589 -3.27 27.12 17.68
CA MET A 589 -2.36 27.86 16.80
C MET A 589 -2.68 27.62 15.32
N LEU A 590 -3.07 26.40 14.96
CA LEU A 590 -3.46 26.08 13.58
C LEU A 590 -4.71 26.82 13.12
N ASN A 591 -5.63 27.14 14.02
CA ASN A 591 -6.81 27.95 13.71
C ASN A 591 -6.44 29.39 13.32
N GLU A 592 -5.42 29.96 13.95
CA GLU A 592 -4.98 31.34 13.76
C GLU A 592 -4.10 31.49 12.48
N LEU A 593 -3.30 30.47 12.16
CA LEU A 593 -2.40 30.52 11.00
C LEU A 593 -3.13 30.29 9.68
N THR A 594 -2.83 31.07 8.66
CA THR A 594 -3.18 30.77 7.27
C THR A 594 -2.27 29.66 6.71
N VAL A 595 -2.56 29.14 5.50
CA VAL A 595 -1.69 28.15 4.84
C VAL A 595 -0.30 28.76 4.58
N ASP A 596 -0.24 30.01 4.09
CA ASP A 596 1.01 30.69 3.77
C ASP A 596 1.87 30.94 5.01
N GLU A 597 1.27 31.35 6.13
CA GLU A 597 1.97 31.52 7.41
C GLU A 597 2.45 30.18 8.00
N LEU A 598 1.69 29.11 7.78
CA LEU A 598 2.08 27.77 8.17
C LEU A 598 3.29 27.29 7.35
N GLU A 599 3.36 27.61 6.07
CA GLU A 599 4.50 27.27 5.20
C GLU A 599 5.84 27.79 5.72
N ASP A 600 5.86 28.97 6.34
CA ASP A 600 7.08 29.59 6.86
C ASP A 600 7.67 28.80 8.04
N VAL A 601 6.85 28.12 8.81
CA VAL A 601 7.27 27.42 10.03
C VAL A 601 7.22 25.90 9.92
N ILE A 602 6.60 25.36 8.87
CA ILE A 602 6.27 23.93 8.78
C ILE A 602 7.51 23.03 8.78
N ASP A 603 8.63 23.54 8.26
CA ASP A 603 9.88 22.78 8.21
C ASP A 603 10.49 22.54 9.61
N GLU A 604 10.09 23.29 10.62
CA GLU A 604 10.52 23.13 12.01
C GLU A 604 9.54 22.29 12.87
N VAL A 605 8.34 22.00 12.35
CA VAL A 605 7.27 21.32 13.11
C VAL A 605 7.28 19.83 12.82
N SER A 606 7.47 19.01 13.85
CA SER A 606 7.47 17.54 13.74
C SER A 606 6.24 16.90 14.39
N VAL A 607 5.47 17.65 15.18
CA VAL A 607 4.27 17.16 15.87
C VAL A 607 3.16 18.19 15.82
N PHE A 608 1.98 17.78 15.40
CA PHE A 608 0.73 18.53 15.46
C PHE A 608 -0.21 17.84 16.43
N ALA A 609 -0.63 18.58 17.49
CA ALA A 609 -1.49 18.07 18.55
C ALA A 609 -2.87 18.75 18.51
N ARG A 610 -3.92 18.09 19.04
CA ARG A 610 -5.32 18.57 19.00
C ARG A 610 -5.79 19.00 17.61
N VAL A 611 -5.41 18.22 16.61
CA VAL A 611 -5.67 18.50 15.19
C VAL A 611 -7.12 18.14 14.87
N SER A 612 -7.83 19.06 14.23
CA SER A 612 -9.12 18.81 13.59
C SER A 612 -8.94 18.29 12.16
N PRO A 613 -9.97 17.71 11.53
CA PRO A 613 -9.90 17.26 10.14
C PRO A 613 -9.47 18.35 9.15
N ASP A 614 -9.98 19.57 9.31
CA ASP A 614 -9.63 20.71 8.44
C ASP A 614 -8.14 21.10 8.57
N HIS A 615 -7.58 20.95 9.77
CA HIS A 615 -6.15 21.16 9.99
C HIS A 615 -5.30 20.16 9.24
N LYS A 616 -5.72 18.89 9.11
CA LYS A 616 -4.99 17.86 8.34
C LYS A 616 -4.84 18.28 6.88
N LEU A 617 -5.91 18.80 6.27
CA LEU A 617 -5.87 19.31 4.90
C LEU A 617 -4.91 20.51 4.76
N LYS A 618 -4.95 21.43 5.72
CA LYS A 618 -4.09 22.62 5.78
C LYS A 618 -2.60 22.24 5.85
N ILE A 619 -2.28 21.26 6.71
CA ILE A 619 -0.91 20.73 6.87
C ILE A 619 -0.42 20.10 5.57
N VAL A 620 -1.23 19.25 4.91
CA VAL A 620 -0.87 18.63 3.62
C VAL A 620 -0.55 19.68 2.57
N LYS A 621 -1.43 20.67 2.42
CA LYS A 621 -1.23 21.77 1.44
C LYS A 621 0.03 22.57 1.72
N ALA A 622 0.32 22.90 2.97
CA ALA A 622 1.50 23.65 3.34
C ALA A 622 2.80 22.89 2.98
N PHE A 623 2.86 21.58 3.23
CA PHE A 623 3.98 20.75 2.82
C PHE A 623 4.12 20.65 1.29
N GLN A 624 3.00 20.49 0.58
CA GLN A 624 3.00 20.40 -0.88
C GLN A 624 3.46 21.71 -1.53
N ASN A 625 3.06 22.86 -1.01
CA ASN A 625 3.49 24.18 -1.49
C ASN A 625 4.99 24.39 -1.31
N ARG A 626 5.58 23.79 -0.27
CA ARG A 626 7.06 23.75 -0.07
C ARG A 626 7.76 22.75 -1.00
N GLY A 627 7.04 22.10 -1.89
CA GLY A 627 7.59 21.13 -2.86
C GLY A 627 7.80 19.73 -2.31
N ALA A 628 7.27 19.41 -1.14
CA ALA A 628 7.32 18.07 -0.58
C ALA A 628 6.33 17.13 -1.27
N VAL A 629 6.70 15.85 -1.37
CA VAL A 629 5.80 14.75 -1.75
C VAL A 629 5.28 14.15 -0.46
N VAL A 630 3.99 14.35 -0.20
CA VAL A 630 3.36 14.07 1.09
C VAL A 630 2.59 12.75 1.06
N ALA A 631 2.95 11.86 1.97
CA ALA A 631 2.14 10.69 2.34
C ALA A 631 1.31 11.06 3.58
N MET A 632 -0.01 10.87 3.52
CA MET A 632 -0.92 11.20 4.61
C MET A 632 -1.75 10.00 5.01
N THR A 633 -1.75 9.65 6.30
CA THR A 633 -2.58 8.58 6.84
C THR A 633 -3.90 9.10 7.42
N GLY A 634 -4.91 8.26 7.40
CA GLY A 634 -6.17 8.50 8.08
C GLY A 634 -7.04 7.24 8.09
N ASP A 635 -8.05 7.22 8.94
CA ASP A 635 -8.96 6.08 9.12
C ASP A 635 -10.45 6.48 9.08
N GLY A 636 -10.78 7.75 9.31
CA GLY A 636 -12.14 8.25 9.41
C GLY A 636 -12.65 8.93 8.13
N ILE A 637 -13.97 9.13 8.09
CA ILE A 637 -14.65 9.90 7.03
C ILE A 637 -14.05 11.31 6.94
N ASN A 638 -13.79 11.91 8.08
CA ASN A 638 -13.28 13.27 8.20
C ASN A 638 -11.85 13.43 7.67
N ASP A 639 -11.11 12.33 7.51
CA ASP A 639 -9.75 12.32 6.98
C ASP A 639 -9.71 12.25 5.44
N ALA A 640 -10.82 11.84 4.83
CA ALA A 640 -10.89 11.61 3.39
C ALA A 640 -10.45 12.81 2.53
N PRO A 641 -10.78 14.08 2.85
CA PRO A 641 -10.29 15.22 2.09
C PRO A 641 -8.76 15.36 2.12
N ALA A 642 -8.14 15.15 3.28
CA ALA A 642 -6.69 15.21 3.44
C ALA A 642 -5.99 14.03 2.74
N ILE A 643 -6.54 12.81 2.86
CA ILE A 643 -6.06 11.59 2.18
C ILE A 643 -6.11 11.77 0.66
N LYS A 644 -7.23 12.31 0.14
CA LYS A 644 -7.41 12.53 -1.30
C LYS A 644 -6.48 13.61 -1.87
N THR A 645 -6.19 14.65 -1.09
CA THR A 645 -5.35 15.78 -1.51
C THR A 645 -3.86 15.44 -1.44
N ALA A 646 -3.45 14.55 -0.54
CA ALA A 646 -2.08 14.11 -0.42
C ALA A 646 -1.59 13.44 -1.71
N ASP A 647 -0.28 13.51 -1.99
CA ASP A 647 0.33 12.81 -3.12
C ASP A 647 0.18 11.29 -2.98
N ILE A 648 0.22 10.80 -1.74
CA ILE A 648 -0.01 9.41 -1.38
C ILE A 648 -1.00 9.38 -0.21
N GLY A 649 -2.27 9.15 -0.50
CA GLY A 649 -3.28 8.92 0.52
C GLY A 649 -3.18 7.49 1.04
N ILE A 650 -3.14 7.33 2.37
CA ILE A 650 -2.99 6.03 3.03
C ILE A 650 -4.14 5.84 4.01
N SER A 651 -4.88 4.74 3.87
CA SER A 651 -5.91 4.36 4.83
C SER A 651 -5.55 3.10 5.60
N MET A 652 -6.20 2.95 6.76
CA MET A 652 -6.09 1.76 7.58
C MET A 652 -6.98 0.65 7.02
N GLY A 653 -6.51 -0.59 7.11
CA GLY A 653 -7.25 -1.77 6.63
C GLY A 653 -8.23 -2.32 7.66
N ILE A 654 -7.84 -2.29 8.95
CA ILE A 654 -8.62 -2.81 10.07
C ILE A 654 -9.57 -1.74 10.59
N THR A 655 -9.06 -0.57 10.97
CA THR A 655 -9.84 0.52 11.58
C THR A 655 -10.42 1.49 10.56
N GLY A 656 -9.90 1.51 9.32
CA GLY A 656 -10.31 2.45 8.29
C GLY A 656 -11.73 2.23 7.79
N THR A 657 -12.49 3.34 7.67
CA THR A 657 -13.82 3.34 7.04
C THR A 657 -13.70 3.16 5.53
N ASP A 658 -14.79 2.71 4.89
CA ASP A 658 -14.81 2.53 3.43
C ASP A 658 -14.58 3.86 2.69
N VAL A 659 -15.06 4.99 3.25
CA VAL A 659 -14.80 6.35 2.73
C VAL A 659 -13.30 6.66 2.71
N ALA A 660 -12.59 6.38 3.81
CA ALA A 660 -11.15 6.59 3.88
C ALA A 660 -10.39 5.69 2.90
N LYS A 661 -10.80 4.40 2.80
CA LYS A 661 -10.22 3.45 1.84
C LYS A 661 -10.44 3.89 0.40
N GLU A 662 -11.64 4.40 0.08
CA GLU A 662 -11.98 4.90 -1.26
C GLU A 662 -11.13 6.13 -1.66
N ALA A 663 -10.92 7.05 -0.73
CA ALA A 663 -10.09 8.24 -0.94
C ALA A 663 -8.60 7.90 -1.09
N SER A 664 -8.15 6.77 -0.57
CA SER A 664 -6.74 6.41 -0.48
C SER A 664 -6.16 5.81 -1.77
N SER A 665 -4.84 5.86 -1.88
CA SER A 665 -4.05 5.17 -2.92
C SER A 665 -3.40 3.90 -2.40
N LEU A 666 -3.24 3.78 -1.07
CA LEU A 666 -2.59 2.68 -0.38
C LEU A 666 -3.41 2.30 0.86
N ILE A 667 -3.58 1.01 1.12
CA ILE A 667 -4.25 0.48 2.31
C ILE A 667 -3.26 -0.37 3.10
N LEU A 668 -3.16 -0.13 4.41
CA LEU A 668 -2.33 -0.92 5.32
C LEU A 668 -3.17 -2.02 5.97
N LEU A 669 -2.95 -3.28 5.62
CA LEU A 669 -3.72 -4.41 6.17
C LEU A 669 -3.52 -4.62 7.68
N ASP A 670 -2.41 -4.14 8.23
CA ASP A 670 -2.01 -4.27 9.64
C ASP A 670 -2.07 -2.96 10.42
N ASP A 671 -2.56 -1.90 9.80
CA ASP A 671 -2.62 -0.54 10.35
C ASP A 671 -1.27 -0.04 10.90
N ASN A 672 -0.14 -0.49 10.36
CA ASN A 672 1.18 -0.30 10.95
C ASN A 672 2.03 0.71 10.17
N PHE A 673 2.57 1.71 10.85
CA PHE A 673 3.49 2.68 10.24
C PHE A 673 4.72 2.01 9.58
N ALA A 674 5.23 0.92 10.14
CA ALA A 674 6.37 0.19 9.55
C ALA A 674 6.06 -0.34 8.15
N THR A 675 4.81 -0.64 7.86
CA THR A 675 4.35 -1.05 6.53
C THR A 675 4.43 0.09 5.52
N ILE A 676 4.24 1.35 5.93
CA ILE A 676 4.44 2.52 5.07
C ILE A 676 5.91 2.58 4.61
N LYS A 677 6.84 2.43 5.54
CA LYS A 677 8.28 2.39 5.23
C LYS A 677 8.61 1.25 4.26
N ALA A 678 8.05 0.07 4.49
CA ALA A 678 8.24 -1.08 3.60
C ALA A 678 7.69 -0.83 2.19
N ALA A 679 6.52 -0.19 2.08
CA ALA A 679 5.93 0.20 0.80
C ALA A 679 6.79 1.23 0.05
N ILE A 680 7.32 2.24 0.74
CA ILE A 680 8.23 3.23 0.15
C ILE A 680 9.52 2.56 -0.35
N GLN A 681 10.08 1.65 0.43
CA GLN A 681 11.27 0.87 0.05
C GLN A 681 11.02 0.07 -1.24
N GLU A 682 9.86 -0.60 -1.34
CA GLU A 682 9.48 -1.32 -2.56
C GLU A 682 9.22 -0.36 -3.74
N GLY A 683 8.58 0.78 -3.53
CA GLY A 683 8.40 1.79 -4.57
C GLY A 683 9.73 2.30 -5.13
N ARG A 684 10.72 2.55 -4.28
CA ARG A 684 12.09 2.88 -4.69
C ARG A 684 12.75 1.74 -5.46
N ASN A 685 12.61 0.51 -4.97
CA ASN A 685 13.17 -0.67 -5.62
C ASN A 685 12.58 -0.91 -7.02
N ILE A 686 11.27 -0.79 -7.17
CA ILE A 686 10.59 -0.93 -8.47
C ILE A 686 11.15 0.08 -9.48
N TYR A 687 11.28 1.35 -9.07
CA TYR A 687 11.82 2.38 -9.94
C TYR A 687 13.28 2.11 -10.35
N GLU A 688 14.12 1.71 -9.39
CA GLU A 688 15.52 1.35 -9.69
C GLU A 688 15.59 0.13 -10.61
N ASN A 689 14.75 -0.87 -10.43
CA ASN A 689 14.69 -2.04 -11.32
C ASN A 689 14.23 -1.65 -12.73
N ILE A 690 13.27 -0.74 -12.85
CA ILE A 690 12.85 -0.19 -14.15
C ILE A 690 14.05 0.49 -14.84
N ARG A 691 14.82 1.29 -14.14
CA ARG A 691 16.04 1.91 -14.69
C ARG A 691 17.09 0.90 -15.12
N LYS A 692 17.25 -0.21 -14.39
CA LYS A 692 18.19 -1.28 -14.71
C LYS A 692 17.89 -1.92 -16.06
N PHE A 693 16.66 -2.33 -16.30
CA PHE A 693 16.33 -2.96 -17.57
C PHE A 693 16.23 -1.97 -18.73
N ILE A 694 15.84 -0.71 -18.48
CA ILE A 694 15.94 0.35 -19.50
C ILE A 694 17.40 0.55 -19.92
N ARG A 695 18.31 0.64 -18.95
CA ARG A 695 19.77 0.71 -19.22
C ARG A 695 20.23 -0.47 -20.05
N TYR A 696 19.81 -1.69 -19.72
CA TYR A 696 20.18 -2.91 -20.42
C TYR A 696 19.69 -2.88 -21.87
N LEU A 697 18.39 -2.72 -22.08
CA LEU A 697 17.80 -2.76 -23.42
C LEU A 697 18.32 -1.65 -24.34
N LEU A 698 18.38 -0.41 -23.83
CA LEU A 698 18.85 0.70 -24.66
C LEU A 698 20.35 0.60 -24.98
N ALA A 699 21.18 0.13 -24.05
CA ALA A 699 22.61 -0.05 -24.31
C ALA A 699 22.83 -1.18 -25.36
N SER A 700 22.04 -2.26 -25.31
CA SER A 700 22.03 -3.31 -26.30
C SER A 700 21.67 -2.77 -27.68
N ASN A 701 20.56 -2.02 -27.78
CA ASN A 701 20.12 -1.43 -29.04
C ASN A 701 21.12 -0.43 -29.61
N VAL A 702 21.76 0.39 -28.79
CA VAL A 702 22.84 1.31 -29.20
C VAL A 702 24.02 0.52 -29.75
N GLY A 703 24.40 -0.60 -29.11
CA GLY A 703 25.46 -1.47 -29.59
C GLY A 703 25.17 -2.05 -30.96
N GLU A 704 23.95 -2.52 -31.18
CA GLU A 704 23.49 -3.04 -32.47
C GLU A 704 23.49 -1.98 -33.57
N ILE A 705 22.96 -0.80 -33.27
CA ILE A 705 22.96 0.31 -34.24
C ILE A 705 24.38 0.71 -34.61
N LEU A 706 25.26 0.83 -33.62
CA LEU A 706 26.64 1.30 -33.86
C LEU A 706 27.49 0.27 -34.64
N VAL A 707 27.32 -1.02 -34.37
CA VAL A 707 28.04 -2.04 -35.14
C VAL A 707 27.64 -2.02 -36.63
N MET A 708 26.36 -1.82 -36.90
CA MET A 708 25.87 -1.72 -38.29
C MET A 708 26.35 -0.41 -38.95
N LEU A 709 26.18 0.72 -38.23
CA LEU A 709 26.57 2.03 -38.75
C LEU A 709 28.07 2.12 -39.05
N PHE A 710 28.93 1.66 -38.13
CA PHE A 710 30.39 1.69 -38.34
C PHE A 710 30.84 0.75 -39.45
N ALA A 711 30.23 -0.43 -39.59
CA ALA A 711 30.52 -1.30 -40.70
C ALA A 711 30.18 -0.64 -42.05
N MET A 712 29.04 0.04 -42.13
CA MET A 712 28.66 0.81 -43.32
C MET A 712 29.64 1.94 -43.63
N LEU A 713 30.01 2.75 -42.64
CA LEU A 713 30.96 3.86 -42.79
C LEU A 713 32.35 3.38 -43.22
N LEU A 714 32.76 2.18 -42.83
CA LEU A 714 34.03 1.56 -43.22
C LEU A 714 33.94 0.75 -44.52
N SER A 715 32.80 0.79 -45.21
CA SER A 715 32.54 0.02 -46.44
C SER A 715 32.73 -1.49 -46.25
N LEU A 716 32.45 -2.00 -45.04
CA LEU A 716 32.49 -3.43 -44.74
C LEU A 716 31.13 -4.09 -45.06
N PRO A 717 31.10 -5.41 -45.32
CA PRO A 717 29.86 -6.17 -45.37
C PRO A 717 29.12 -6.05 -44.05
N LEU A 718 27.80 -6.28 -44.05
CA LEU A 718 26.99 -6.26 -42.83
C LEU A 718 27.49 -7.29 -41.83
N PRO A 719 27.85 -6.89 -40.57
CA PRO A 719 28.35 -7.79 -39.56
C PRO A 719 27.31 -8.77 -39.05
N VAL A 720 26.05 -8.33 -39.04
CA VAL A 720 24.91 -9.10 -38.54
C VAL A 720 23.76 -8.96 -39.52
N VAL A 721 23.10 -10.07 -39.83
CA VAL A 721 21.94 -10.07 -40.74
C VAL A 721 20.64 -9.70 -39.96
N PRO A 722 19.59 -9.19 -40.64
CA PRO A 722 18.37 -8.73 -40.01
C PRO A 722 17.73 -9.73 -39.04
N ILE A 723 17.67 -10.99 -39.46
CA ILE A 723 17.08 -12.06 -38.68
C ILE A 723 17.83 -12.34 -37.38
N GLN A 724 19.14 -12.19 -37.37
CA GLN A 724 19.96 -12.36 -36.17
C GLN A 724 19.66 -11.24 -35.17
N ILE A 725 19.51 -9.98 -35.61
CA ILE A 725 19.13 -8.84 -34.74
C ILE A 725 17.73 -9.05 -34.14
N LEU A 726 16.79 -9.48 -34.97
CA LEU A 726 15.43 -9.78 -34.46
C LEU A 726 15.47 -10.88 -33.41
N TRP A 727 16.26 -11.95 -33.63
CA TRP A 727 16.42 -12.98 -32.61
C TRP A 727 17.00 -12.44 -31.30
N VAL A 728 18.01 -11.59 -31.38
CA VAL A 728 18.64 -10.97 -30.19
C VAL A 728 17.61 -10.17 -29.39
N ASN A 729 16.92 -9.27 -30.05
CA ASN A 729 15.98 -8.35 -29.38
C ASN A 729 14.79 -9.08 -28.76
N LEU A 730 14.25 -10.09 -29.44
CA LEU A 730 13.05 -10.78 -28.99
C LEU A 730 13.32 -11.92 -28.02
N VAL A 731 14.32 -12.72 -28.30
CA VAL A 731 14.56 -13.98 -27.59
C VAL A 731 15.66 -13.84 -26.55
N THR A 732 16.81 -13.29 -26.91
CA THR A 732 17.97 -13.25 -26.01
C THR A 732 17.90 -12.11 -24.99
N ASP A 733 17.35 -10.96 -25.34
CA ASP A 733 17.29 -9.79 -24.44
C ASP A 733 16.04 -9.75 -23.56
N GLY A 734 14.93 -10.34 -24.01
CA GLY A 734 13.65 -10.27 -23.31
C GLY A 734 13.66 -10.92 -21.93
N LEU A 735 14.16 -12.14 -21.80
CA LEU A 735 14.18 -12.88 -20.53
C LEU A 735 15.10 -12.23 -19.48
N PRO A 736 16.34 -11.83 -19.79
CA PRO A 736 17.19 -11.11 -18.84
C PRO A 736 16.62 -9.76 -18.40
N ALA A 737 15.99 -9.01 -19.31
CA ALA A 737 15.32 -7.75 -18.97
C ALA A 737 14.18 -7.96 -17.97
N MET A 738 13.35 -8.98 -18.18
CA MET A 738 12.30 -9.35 -17.20
C MET A 738 12.88 -9.75 -15.84
N ALA A 739 13.98 -10.50 -15.84
CA ALA A 739 14.64 -10.92 -14.61
C ALA A 739 15.26 -9.75 -13.83
N LEU A 740 15.72 -8.68 -14.50
CA LEU A 740 16.13 -7.42 -13.83
C LEU A 740 14.97 -6.72 -13.12
N GLY A 741 13.75 -6.81 -13.66
CA GLY A 741 12.54 -6.30 -13.01
C GLY A 741 12.22 -6.98 -11.67
N LEU A 742 12.73 -8.19 -11.44
CA LEU A 742 12.58 -8.98 -10.22
C LEU A 742 13.74 -8.82 -9.24
N ASP A 743 14.74 -7.98 -9.53
CA ASP A 743 15.92 -7.84 -8.70
C ASP A 743 15.58 -7.33 -7.29
N GLN A 744 16.34 -7.82 -6.33
CA GLN A 744 16.18 -7.40 -4.93
C GLN A 744 16.69 -5.97 -4.72
N PRO A 745 16.16 -5.22 -3.71
CA PRO A 745 16.63 -3.88 -3.42
C PRO A 745 18.13 -3.86 -3.09
N GLU A 746 18.81 -2.79 -3.52
CA GLU A 746 20.19 -2.53 -3.09
C GLU A 746 20.21 -2.16 -1.61
N GLU A 747 21.30 -2.51 -0.90
CA GLU A 747 21.45 -2.27 0.53
C GLU A 747 21.35 -0.77 0.92
N ASP A 748 21.65 0.12 -0.02
CA ASP A 748 21.64 1.56 0.19
C ASP A 748 20.37 2.27 -0.29
N VAL A 749 19.36 1.53 -0.77
CA VAL A 749 18.12 2.12 -1.29
C VAL A 749 17.40 3.02 -0.28
N MET A 750 17.47 2.67 1.02
CA MET A 750 16.95 3.46 2.14
C MET A 750 18.02 4.35 2.82
N LYS A 751 19.14 4.62 2.18
CA LYS A 751 20.16 5.58 2.60
C LYS A 751 20.31 6.75 1.63
N ARG A 752 19.54 6.73 0.55
CA ARG A 752 19.51 7.78 -0.48
C ARG A 752 18.36 8.75 -0.21
N ASN A 753 18.57 10.03 -0.51
CA ASN A 753 17.50 11.01 -0.46
C ASN A 753 16.36 10.67 -1.45
N PRO A 754 15.12 11.11 -1.18
CA PRO A 754 14.01 10.95 -2.10
C PRO A 754 14.35 11.58 -3.46
N ARG A 755 13.94 10.92 -4.54
CA ARG A 755 14.06 11.48 -5.87
C ARG A 755 13.02 12.59 -6.10
N HIS A 756 13.37 13.55 -6.93
CA HIS A 756 12.39 14.56 -7.33
C HIS A 756 11.33 13.95 -8.28
N PRO A 757 10.04 14.27 -8.13
CA PRO A 757 8.97 13.72 -8.99
C PRO A 757 9.17 14.00 -10.49
N ARG A 758 9.84 15.09 -10.82
CA ARG A 758 10.16 15.49 -12.20
C ARG A 758 11.46 14.88 -12.71
N GLU A 759 12.18 14.11 -11.91
CA GLU A 759 13.41 13.44 -12.33
C GLU A 759 13.12 12.48 -13.50
N GLY A 760 13.83 12.70 -14.63
CA GLY A 760 13.68 11.86 -15.81
C GLY A 760 14.34 10.50 -15.62
N VAL A 761 13.93 9.51 -16.41
CA VAL A 761 14.49 8.14 -16.37
C VAL A 761 16.01 8.13 -16.63
N PHE A 762 16.51 9.06 -17.46
CA PHE A 762 17.94 9.20 -17.78
C PHE A 762 18.76 10.02 -16.78
N ALA A 763 18.15 10.48 -15.71
CA ALA A 763 18.86 11.20 -14.65
C ALA A 763 20.02 10.39 -14.04
N ARG A 764 20.86 11.04 -13.30
CA ARG A 764 22.03 10.44 -12.64
C ARG A 764 23.02 9.79 -13.61
N GLY A 765 23.14 10.34 -14.81
CA GLY A 765 24.09 9.89 -15.83
C GLY A 765 23.75 8.59 -16.54
N LEU A 766 22.50 8.12 -16.46
CA LEU A 766 22.06 6.88 -17.13
C LEU A 766 22.21 6.96 -18.64
N GLY A 767 21.88 8.11 -19.26
CA GLY A 767 22.06 8.30 -20.70
C GLY A 767 23.51 8.13 -21.16
N TRP A 768 24.48 8.71 -20.42
CA TRP A 768 25.90 8.50 -20.70
C TRP A 768 26.33 7.04 -20.53
N LYS A 769 25.80 6.34 -19.51
CA LYS A 769 26.09 4.92 -19.32
C LYS A 769 25.55 4.08 -20.47
N VAL A 770 24.34 4.37 -20.94
CA VAL A 770 23.74 3.68 -22.12
C VAL A 770 24.62 3.87 -23.36
N ILE A 771 24.97 5.10 -23.69
CA ILE A 771 25.78 5.42 -24.89
C ILE A 771 27.17 4.81 -24.79
N SER A 772 27.86 4.96 -23.67
CA SER A 772 29.23 4.45 -23.50
C SER A 772 29.31 2.94 -23.52
N ARG A 773 28.35 2.24 -22.89
CA ARG A 773 28.28 0.76 -22.91
C ARG A 773 27.92 0.24 -24.28
N GLY A 774 26.90 0.84 -24.91
CA GLY A 774 26.53 0.50 -26.30
C GLY A 774 27.68 0.70 -27.29
N PHE A 775 28.41 1.80 -27.18
CA PHE A 775 29.58 2.08 -28.00
C PHE A 775 30.65 0.98 -27.86
N LEU A 776 30.95 0.59 -26.62
CA LEU A 776 31.96 -0.46 -26.39
C LEU A 776 31.50 -1.84 -26.88
N ILE A 777 30.21 -2.17 -26.70
CA ILE A 777 29.63 -3.42 -27.24
C ILE A 777 29.73 -3.41 -28.78
N GLY A 778 29.36 -2.30 -29.40
CA GLY A 778 29.43 -2.15 -30.86
C GLY A 778 30.85 -2.31 -31.42
N ILE A 779 31.82 -1.64 -30.77
CA ILE A 779 33.22 -1.74 -31.19
C ILE A 779 33.79 -3.13 -30.97
N ALA A 780 33.54 -3.76 -29.83
CA ALA A 780 34.01 -5.13 -29.57
C ALA A 780 33.45 -6.14 -30.56
N THR A 781 32.19 -6.03 -30.90
CA THR A 781 31.53 -6.86 -31.91
C THR A 781 32.12 -6.62 -33.29
N LEU A 782 32.30 -5.36 -33.67
CA LEU A 782 32.93 -5.01 -34.96
C LEU A 782 34.37 -5.51 -35.04
N ALA A 783 35.15 -5.37 -33.97
CA ALA A 783 36.52 -5.87 -33.93
C ALA A 783 36.60 -7.40 -34.10
N ALA A 784 35.70 -8.14 -33.44
CA ALA A 784 35.61 -9.58 -33.63
C ALA A 784 35.26 -9.96 -35.10
N PHE A 785 34.28 -9.25 -35.65
CA PHE A 785 33.88 -9.45 -37.07
C PHE A 785 35.05 -9.18 -38.05
N VAL A 786 35.70 -8.04 -37.92
CA VAL A 786 36.80 -7.63 -38.78
C VAL A 786 37.96 -8.60 -38.69
N THR A 787 38.32 -9.03 -37.47
CA THR A 787 39.41 -10.00 -37.27
C THR A 787 39.17 -11.29 -38.04
N VAL A 788 37.99 -11.84 -37.97
CA VAL A 788 37.66 -13.09 -38.64
C VAL A 788 37.42 -12.89 -40.15
N TYR A 789 36.78 -11.77 -40.52
CA TYR A 789 36.53 -11.45 -41.94
C TYR A 789 37.82 -11.29 -42.75
N TYR A 790 38.84 -10.62 -42.24
CA TYR A 790 40.12 -10.47 -42.94
C TYR A 790 40.96 -11.75 -42.96
N GLN A 791 40.75 -12.67 -42.03
CA GLN A 791 41.40 -14.00 -42.08
C GLN A 791 40.76 -14.91 -43.13
N HIS A 792 39.45 -14.84 -43.35
CA HIS A 792 38.68 -15.68 -44.23
C HIS A 792 37.64 -14.86 -45.03
N PRO A 793 38.08 -14.03 -46.02
CA PRO A 793 37.14 -13.18 -46.77
C PRO A 793 36.05 -13.97 -47.54
N ASP A 794 36.33 -15.21 -47.89
CA ASP A 794 35.41 -16.09 -48.64
C ASP A 794 34.31 -16.68 -47.78
N ARG A 795 34.41 -16.57 -46.48
CA ARG A 795 33.47 -17.14 -45.50
C ARG A 795 32.73 -16.05 -44.68
N LEU A 796 32.08 -15.14 -45.40
CA LEU A 796 31.32 -14.07 -44.78
C LEU A 796 30.27 -14.56 -43.75
N PRO A 797 29.48 -15.62 -43.99
CA PRO A 797 28.54 -16.14 -43.00
C PRO A 797 29.22 -16.58 -41.69
N TYR A 798 30.44 -17.08 -41.73
CA TYR A 798 31.21 -17.43 -40.53
C TYR A 798 31.63 -16.21 -39.73
N ALA A 799 32.09 -15.16 -40.38
CA ALA A 799 32.38 -13.88 -39.70
C ALA A 799 31.14 -13.23 -39.09
N GLN A 800 30.00 -13.31 -39.77
CA GLN A 800 28.71 -12.86 -39.28
C GLN A 800 28.25 -13.67 -38.05
N THR A 801 28.48 -14.97 -38.03
CA THR A 801 28.19 -15.83 -36.88
C THR A 801 29.06 -15.46 -35.67
N ILE A 802 30.33 -15.16 -35.88
CA ILE A 802 31.26 -14.69 -34.86
C ILE A 802 30.76 -13.32 -34.28
N ALA A 803 30.36 -12.39 -35.14
CA ALA A 803 29.80 -11.12 -34.74
C ALA A 803 28.50 -11.29 -33.93
N PHE A 804 27.62 -12.14 -34.40
CA PHE A 804 26.36 -12.48 -33.70
C PHE A 804 26.63 -13.06 -32.31
N ALA A 805 27.49 -14.04 -32.18
CA ALA A 805 27.86 -14.64 -30.90
C ALA A 805 28.52 -13.64 -29.95
N THR A 806 29.43 -12.80 -30.47
CA THR A 806 30.09 -11.74 -29.68
C THR A 806 29.08 -10.71 -29.17
N LEU A 807 28.16 -10.28 -30.02
CA LEU A 807 27.11 -9.32 -29.66
C LEU A 807 26.22 -9.87 -28.55
N VAL A 808 25.69 -11.06 -28.70
CA VAL A 808 24.83 -11.73 -27.72
C VAL A 808 25.55 -11.89 -26.38
N LEU A 809 26.76 -12.43 -26.37
CA LEU A 809 27.49 -12.63 -25.10
C LEU A 809 27.91 -11.32 -24.45
N ALA A 810 28.27 -10.29 -25.22
CA ALA A 810 28.58 -8.97 -24.67
C ALA A 810 27.38 -8.35 -23.99
N GLN A 811 26.20 -8.48 -24.55
CA GLN A 811 24.93 -8.03 -23.94
C GLN A 811 24.60 -8.85 -22.70
N LEU A 812 24.69 -10.18 -22.74
CA LEU A 812 24.41 -11.06 -21.61
C LEU A 812 25.41 -10.88 -20.45
N ILE A 813 26.65 -10.52 -20.69
CA ILE A 813 27.61 -10.13 -19.65
C ILE A 813 27.26 -8.75 -19.11
N HIS A 814 26.90 -7.81 -19.97
CA HIS A 814 26.50 -6.46 -19.57
C HIS A 814 25.26 -6.43 -18.66
N VAL A 815 24.34 -7.39 -18.76
CA VAL A 815 23.16 -7.45 -17.90
C VAL A 815 23.54 -7.55 -16.40
N PHE A 816 24.63 -8.19 -16.06
CA PHE A 816 25.14 -8.27 -14.70
C PHE A 816 25.71 -6.93 -14.21
N ASP A 817 26.30 -6.11 -15.10
CA ASP A 817 26.72 -4.74 -14.79
C ASP A 817 25.53 -3.81 -14.54
N CYS A 818 24.39 -4.06 -15.19
CA CYS A 818 23.17 -3.29 -15.02
C CYS A 818 22.50 -3.46 -13.64
N ARG A 819 22.84 -4.50 -12.87
CA ARG A 819 22.29 -4.74 -11.52
C ARG A 819 22.68 -3.70 -10.48
N SER A 820 23.76 -2.95 -10.69
CA SER A 820 24.22 -1.93 -9.76
C SER A 820 24.67 -0.67 -10.48
N GLU A 821 24.51 0.48 -9.84
CA GLU A 821 25.08 1.73 -10.34
C GLU A 821 26.59 1.82 -10.13
N ARG A 822 27.16 0.98 -9.27
CA ARG A 822 28.58 1.00 -8.92
C ARG A 822 29.43 0.23 -9.91
N SER A 823 29.59 -1.04 -9.73
CA SER A 823 30.40 -1.92 -10.61
C SER A 823 29.84 -3.34 -10.56
N VAL A 824 30.07 -4.12 -11.61
CA VAL A 824 29.69 -5.55 -11.66
C VAL A 824 30.30 -6.34 -10.49
N LEU A 825 31.48 -5.95 -10.01
CA LEU A 825 32.18 -6.61 -8.91
C LEU A 825 31.73 -6.10 -7.52
N ALA A 826 30.97 -5.02 -7.45
CA ALA A 826 30.50 -4.44 -6.18
C ALA A 826 29.32 -5.19 -5.57
N ARG A 827 28.66 -6.03 -6.33
CA ARG A 827 27.49 -6.82 -5.92
C ARG A 827 27.67 -8.25 -6.42
N ASN A 828 27.27 -9.23 -5.60
CA ASN A 828 27.31 -10.62 -6.04
C ASN A 828 26.47 -10.81 -7.34
N PRO A 829 27.10 -11.13 -8.49
CA PRO A 829 26.38 -11.27 -9.76
C PRO A 829 25.35 -12.40 -9.73
N PHE A 830 25.56 -13.44 -8.92
CA PHE A 830 24.68 -14.61 -8.79
C PHE A 830 23.56 -14.45 -7.75
N GLY A 831 23.42 -13.26 -7.14
CA GLY A 831 22.39 -12.98 -6.14
C GLY A 831 20.95 -12.94 -6.67
N ASN A 832 20.77 -12.82 -7.99
CA ASN A 832 19.47 -12.93 -8.66
C ASN A 832 19.43 -14.24 -9.44
N VAL A 833 18.85 -15.28 -8.86
CA VAL A 833 18.74 -16.61 -9.47
C VAL A 833 17.95 -16.57 -10.80
N TYR A 834 16.89 -15.76 -10.87
CA TYR A 834 16.09 -15.62 -12.09
C TYR A 834 16.92 -15.02 -13.23
N LEU A 835 17.80 -14.07 -12.95
CA LEU A 835 18.69 -13.50 -13.95
C LEU A 835 19.71 -14.54 -14.44
N VAL A 836 20.29 -15.34 -13.55
CA VAL A 836 21.23 -16.40 -13.93
C VAL A 836 20.55 -17.43 -14.82
N LEU A 837 19.34 -17.86 -14.48
CA LEU A 837 18.57 -18.81 -15.29
C LEU A 837 18.18 -18.20 -16.64
N ALA A 838 17.79 -16.92 -16.68
CA ALA A 838 17.47 -16.23 -17.92
C ALA A 838 18.70 -16.13 -18.85
N VAL A 839 19.86 -15.78 -18.31
CA VAL A 839 21.11 -15.70 -19.08
C VAL A 839 21.54 -17.08 -19.60
N LEU A 840 21.46 -18.12 -18.76
CA LEU A 840 21.76 -19.49 -19.20
C LEU A 840 20.80 -19.94 -20.29
N SER A 841 19.51 -19.66 -20.19
CA SER A 841 18.52 -19.97 -21.24
C SER A 841 18.86 -19.25 -22.54
N SER A 842 19.22 -17.96 -22.48
CA SER A 842 19.61 -17.17 -23.65
C SER A 842 20.89 -17.70 -24.30
N VAL A 843 21.87 -18.11 -23.50
CA VAL A 843 23.11 -18.76 -24.04
C VAL A 843 22.79 -20.08 -24.72
N LEU A 844 21.96 -20.93 -24.13
CA LEU A 844 21.56 -22.20 -24.71
C LEU A 844 20.81 -22.00 -26.05
N LEU A 845 19.92 -21.01 -26.12
CA LEU A 845 19.19 -20.66 -27.32
C LEU A 845 20.13 -20.12 -28.43
N MET A 846 21.12 -19.32 -28.08
CA MET A 846 22.16 -18.86 -28.99
C MET A 846 22.97 -20.03 -29.54
N LEU A 847 23.40 -20.97 -28.69
CA LEU A 847 24.14 -22.16 -29.11
C LEU A 847 23.28 -23.04 -30.01
N ALA A 848 22.00 -23.17 -29.78
CA ALA A 848 21.08 -23.89 -30.64
C ALA A 848 21.01 -23.26 -32.03
N VAL A 849 20.91 -21.95 -32.15
CA VAL A 849 20.92 -21.21 -33.43
C VAL A 849 22.22 -21.43 -34.20
N ILE A 850 23.36 -21.55 -33.51
CA ILE A 850 24.67 -21.71 -34.12
C ILE A 850 24.92 -23.17 -34.54
N TYR A 851 24.52 -24.16 -33.73
CA TYR A 851 24.92 -25.56 -33.92
C TYR A 851 23.83 -26.50 -34.42
N VAL A 852 22.54 -26.16 -34.27
CA VAL A 852 21.46 -27.03 -34.79
C VAL A 852 21.35 -26.90 -36.30
N PRO A 853 21.56 -28.00 -37.07
CA PRO A 853 21.58 -27.93 -38.52
C PRO A 853 20.31 -27.40 -39.18
N ALA A 854 19.15 -27.63 -38.56
CA ALA A 854 17.86 -27.15 -39.05
C ALA A 854 17.68 -25.63 -38.93
N LEU A 855 18.35 -24.98 -37.97
CA LEU A 855 18.27 -23.54 -37.72
C LEU A 855 19.32 -22.74 -38.48
N GLN A 856 20.43 -23.37 -38.89
CA GLN A 856 21.53 -22.69 -39.57
C GLN A 856 21.12 -22.01 -40.88
N PRO A 857 20.34 -22.62 -41.77
CA PRO A 857 19.89 -21.95 -42.98
C PRO A 857 18.97 -20.75 -42.71
N VAL A 858 18.15 -20.84 -41.67
CA VAL A 858 17.21 -19.79 -41.31
C VAL A 858 17.94 -18.56 -40.78
N PHE A 859 18.93 -18.75 -39.93
CA PHE A 859 19.67 -17.67 -39.27
C PHE A 859 20.98 -17.30 -39.95
N HIS A 860 21.30 -17.93 -41.06
CA HIS A 860 22.56 -17.75 -41.82
C HIS A 860 23.80 -17.93 -40.93
N THR A 861 23.78 -18.94 -40.07
CA THR A 861 24.85 -19.25 -39.12
C THR A 861 25.67 -20.43 -39.58
N LEU A 862 26.93 -20.48 -39.15
CA LEU A 862 27.84 -21.60 -39.31
C LEU A 862 28.40 -22.03 -37.97
N PRO A 863 28.74 -23.33 -37.77
CA PRO A 863 29.34 -23.78 -36.54
C PRO A 863 30.66 -23.05 -36.24
N ILE A 864 30.82 -22.56 -35.02
CA ILE A 864 32.04 -21.86 -34.59
C ILE A 864 33.09 -22.88 -34.16
N LEU A 865 34.32 -22.72 -34.67
CA LEU A 865 35.45 -23.56 -34.28
C LEU A 865 35.90 -23.28 -32.84
N PRO A 866 36.36 -24.28 -32.07
CA PRO A 866 36.74 -24.10 -30.68
C PRO A 866 37.80 -23.00 -30.43
N LYS A 867 38.73 -22.78 -31.36
CA LYS A 867 39.75 -21.71 -31.27
C LYS A 867 39.13 -20.31 -31.32
N ASP A 868 38.04 -20.10 -32.07
CA ASP A 868 37.41 -18.80 -32.26
C ASP A 868 36.47 -18.44 -31.08
N TRP A 869 36.05 -19.43 -30.33
CA TRP A 869 35.32 -19.17 -29.07
C TRP A 869 36.16 -18.37 -28.06
N LEU A 870 37.47 -18.55 -28.04
CA LEU A 870 38.33 -17.73 -27.19
C LEU A 870 38.28 -16.25 -27.59
N LEU A 871 38.29 -15.95 -28.88
CA LEU A 871 38.15 -14.60 -29.43
C LEU A 871 36.77 -14.02 -29.01
N VAL A 872 35.70 -14.79 -29.23
CA VAL A 872 34.34 -14.37 -28.88
C VAL A 872 34.20 -14.04 -27.38
N LEU A 873 34.69 -14.91 -26.52
CA LEU A 873 34.63 -14.72 -25.07
C LEU A 873 35.45 -13.51 -24.61
N CYS A 874 36.68 -13.36 -25.14
CA CYS A 874 37.54 -12.20 -24.80
C CYS A 874 36.88 -10.89 -25.25
N MET A 875 36.43 -10.81 -26.52
CA MET A 875 35.85 -9.58 -27.05
C MET A 875 34.50 -9.22 -26.35
N SER A 876 33.70 -10.20 -26.02
CA SER A 876 32.42 -9.98 -25.31
C SER A 876 32.61 -9.53 -23.85
N ALA A 877 33.70 -9.91 -23.20
CA ALA A 877 34.00 -9.50 -21.83
C ALA A 877 34.55 -8.05 -21.70
N ILE A 878 35.28 -7.58 -22.74
CA ILE A 878 35.93 -6.27 -22.73
C ILE A 878 34.99 -5.11 -22.37
N PRO A 879 33.82 -4.93 -22.96
CA PRO A 879 32.93 -3.81 -22.67
C PRO A 879 32.61 -3.64 -21.19
N THR A 880 32.34 -4.73 -20.52
CA THR A 880 31.96 -4.73 -19.12
C THR A 880 33.15 -4.58 -18.18
N PHE A 881 34.22 -5.36 -18.38
CA PHE A 881 35.36 -5.40 -17.45
C PHE A 881 36.34 -4.23 -17.63
N LEU A 882 36.46 -3.67 -18.80
CA LEU A 882 37.25 -2.45 -19.02
C LEU A 882 36.73 -1.30 -18.15
N LEU A 883 35.45 -1.13 -18.11
CA LEU A 883 34.80 -0.05 -17.34
C LEU A 883 34.71 -0.36 -15.84
N ALA A 884 34.65 -1.62 -15.45
CA ALA A 884 34.79 -2.03 -14.05
C ALA A 884 36.17 -1.65 -13.51
N GLY A 885 37.23 -1.84 -14.30
CA GLY A 885 38.59 -1.44 -13.96
C GLY A 885 38.76 0.07 -13.77
N THR A 886 38.15 0.90 -14.62
CA THR A 886 38.21 2.36 -14.49
C THR A 886 37.52 2.89 -13.25
N TYR A 887 36.47 2.24 -12.77
CA TYR A 887 35.78 2.59 -11.54
C TYR A 887 36.70 2.43 -10.30
N TYR A 888 37.48 1.35 -10.25
CA TYR A 888 38.42 1.14 -9.15
C TYR A 888 39.58 2.12 -9.17
N LEU A 889 40.05 2.53 -10.36
CA LEU A 889 41.13 3.54 -10.52
C LEU A 889 40.67 4.94 -10.05
N ARG A 890 39.40 5.31 -10.25
CA ARG A 890 38.80 6.57 -9.79
C ARG A 890 38.56 6.65 -8.28
N LYS A 891 38.50 5.51 -7.58
CA LYS A 891 38.19 5.41 -6.16
C LYS A 891 39.44 5.42 -5.24
N LYS A 892 40.65 5.51 -5.76
CA LYS A 892 41.81 5.82 -4.94
C LYS A 892 41.82 7.32 -4.67
N PRO A 893 41.90 7.74 -3.36
CA PRO A 893 41.79 9.12 -2.93
C PRO A 893 42.88 10.01 -3.54
#